data_f51dadf6bb759b207f8d0ba7bbd1aabc
#
_entry.id   f51dadf6bb759b207f8d0ba7bbd1aabc
#
_cell.length_a   1.000
_cell.length_b   1.000
_cell.length_c   1.000
_cell.angle_alpha   90.00
_cell.angle_beta   90.00
_cell.angle_gamma   90.00
#
_symmetry.space_group_name_H-M   'P 1'
#
loop_
_entity.id
_entity.type
_entity.pdbx_description
1 polymer ?
#
loop_
_entity_poly.entity_id
_entity_poly.type
_entity_poly.pdbx_seq_one_letter_code
_entity_poly.pdbx_strand_id
1 'polypeptide(L)'
;MLAPNKTLSGQLCAEFKAFFPENAVEYFVSYYDFYQPEAYIAATDTYIEKDSAINDEIDRMRHSATASLLERRDVIVVASVSCIYGLGDPYTYKHLMVHLREGATKNRDEVIRELVDIQYQRNDYDCRRGTFRVRGDSLDIYPISSDKIILRISFFDDEIDRIAEVDALTGKTLALRNYVLIYPASHYATSRAKIMGALSDIEQELTARVKELRAEGKIMEAYRLEQRTRYDMDMLLETGFVKGIENYSRFLDGRKPGVPPYTLLDFFPEDYLLMIDESHVTVPQIGAMYAGDRSRKEALVDYGFRLPAAFDNRPLKFNEFERKMGQTLFVSATPGKYEAQHSEFVQEQVIRPTGLLDPPIEIHPVDGQIEDMLAAIKKKTAVGERTLVLTLTKKMSEDLTEFFSSAGLKVKYLHSDIANEERLRILKELREGEFDVLVGINLLREGIDLPEVGLLAILDADKEGFLRSATSLIQIIGRVARNVNGKVIMYADSITAAMQNAVDETNRRRRIQATYNQIHNITPHTVVKEIRELPDTYSVTSPKASQREHERAAMSEPAMNESAMNEPDTNPYLHKVVAKTDEAAAVTSVIGGATAASTAKPTAKPSTKPTSKPSATSQAPTFAELTEFLRRGDLKQFEKSACVLSPKEKAKLLKHLQKLMRQSATRTEYEQAAVYRDAIQSLMC
;
A
#
# COMPACT_ATOMS: atom_id res chain seq x y z
N MET A 1 10.56 17.54 2.04
CA MET A 1 11.51 16.42 1.81
C MET A 1 10.82 15.33 1.01
N LEU A 2 11.35 14.97 -0.17
CA LEU A 2 10.83 13.85 -0.98
C LEU A 2 11.75 12.65 -0.84
N ALA A 3 11.17 11.45 -0.64
CA ALA A 3 11.91 10.20 -0.57
C ALA A 3 11.27 9.15 -1.51
N PRO A 4 12.04 8.19 -2.04
CA PRO A 4 11.57 7.27 -3.08
C PRO A 4 10.56 6.23 -2.62
N ASN A 5 10.43 5.97 -1.32
CA ASN A 5 9.53 4.95 -0.79
C ASN A 5 9.01 5.27 0.62
N LYS A 6 7.92 4.58 1.04
CA LYS A 6 7.28 4.78 2.35
C LYS A 6 8.23 4.53 3.54
N THR A 7 9.08 3.50 3.45
CA THR A 7 9.98 3.10 4.54
C THR A 7 11.01 4.19 4.84
N LEU A 8 11.69 4.70 3.82
CA LEU A 8 12.65 5.80 3.99
C LEU A 8 11.95 7.08 4.43
N SER A 9 10.78 7.40 3.86
CA SER A 9 9.99 8.55 4.32
C SER A 9 9.63 8.45 5.80
N GLY A 10 9.22 7.25 6.28
CA GLY A 10 8.90 7.04 7.69
C GLY A 10 10.10 7.19 8.62
N GLN A 11 11.25 6.64 8.22
CA GLN A 11 12.50 6.79 8.95
C GLN A 11 12.92 8.26 9.06
N LEU A 12 12.93 8.99 7.95
CA LEU A 12 13.27 10.41 7.92
C LEU A 12 12.30 11.24 8.77
N CYS A 13 11.00 10.95 8.71
CA CYS A 13 10.01 11.63 9.52
C CYS A 13 10.28 11.42 11.03
N ALA A 14 10.61 10.20 11.45
CA ALA A 14 10.95 9.90 12.83
C ALA A 14 12.24 10.61 13.28
N GLU A 15 13.26 10.67 12.44
CA GLU A 15 14.52 11.36 12.72
C GLU A 15 14.30 12.88 12.81
N PHE A 16 13.54 13.48 11.88
CA PHE A 16 13.22 14.91 11.94
C PHE A 16 12.37 15.26 13.16
N LYS A 17 11.42 14.43 13.57
CA LYS A 17 10.68 14.64 14.84
C LYS A 17 11.61 14.66 16.06
N ALA A 18 12.66 13.84 16.06
CA ALA A 18 13.64 13.83 17.14
C ALA A 18 14.55 15.08 17.11
N PHE A 19 14.91 15.58 15.91
CA PHE A 19 15.75 16.78 15.76
C PHE A 19 14.99 18.09 15.93
N PHE A 20 13.70 18.11 15.57
CA PHE A 20 12.84 19.30 15.56
C PHE A 20 11.57 19.05 16.38
N PRO A 21 11.67 18.87 17.72
CA PRO A 21 10.54 18.44 18.54
C PRO A 21 9.43 19.49 18.66
N GLU A 22 9.72 20.76 18.45
CA GLU A 22 8.76 21.88 18.53
C GLU A 22 8.13 22.25 17.18
N ASN A 23 8.73 21.79 16.07
CA ASN A 23 8.24 22.03 14.74
C ASN A 23 7.15 21.02 14.34
N ALA A 24 6.29 21.41 13.39
CA ALA A 24 5.36 20.48 12.78
C ALA A 24 6.09 19.58 11.78
N VAL A 25 6.43 18.36 12.19
CA VAL A 25 7.02 17.35 11.31
C VAL A 25 5.94 16.36 10.89
N GLU A 26 5.56 16.42 9.62
CA GLU A 26 4.41 15.76 9.05
C GLU A 26 4.81 14.66 8.07
N TYR A 27 3.96 13.64 7.94
CA TYR A 27 4.16 12.49 7.07
C TYR A 27 3.12 12.43 5.97
N PHE A 28 3.55 12.40 4.69
CA PHE A 28 2.64 12.42 3.56
C PHE A 28 3.03 11.38 2.51
N VAL A 29 2.45 10.18 2.61
CA VAL A 29 2.67 9.07 1.68
C VAL A 29 1.35 8.54 1.14
N SER A 30 1.39 7.54 0.27
CA SER A 30 0.17 6.86 -0.18
C SER A 30 -0.54 6.20 0.99
N TYR A 31 -1.82 6.49 1.17
CA TYR A 31 -2.65 5.96 2.26
C TYR A 31 -3.25 4.58 1.97
N TYR A 32 -2.87 3.94 0.86
CA TYR A 32 -3.31 2.60 0.55
C TYR A 32 -2.37 1.54 1.14
N ASP A 33 -2.92 0.60 1.93
CA ASP A 33 -2.23 -0.64 2.30
C ASP A 33 -2.27 -1.64 1.15
N PHE A 34 -3.40 -1.71 0.47
CA PHE A 34 -3.59 -2.43 -0.78
C PHE A 34 -4.22 -1.51 -1.81
N TYR A 35 -3.72 -1.57 -3.04
CA TYR A 35 -4.26 -0.79 -4.15
C TYR A 35 -4.21 -1.56 -5.46
N GLN A 36 -5.37 -1.92 -5.97
CA GLN A 36 -5.57 -2.39 -7.33
C GLN A 36 -6.26 -1.29 -8.14
N PRO A 37 -5.56 -0.65 -9.08
CA PRO A 37 -6.16 0.39 -9.89
C PRO A 37 -7.23 -0.19 -10.81
N GLU A 38 -8.28 0.61 -11.08
CA GLU A 38 -9.24 0.32 -12.14
C GLU A 38 -8.52 0.19 -13.47
N ALA A 39 -8.77 -0.88 -14.22
CA ALA A 39 -8.15 -1.11 -15.51
C ALA A 39 -9.07 -1.91 -16.44
N TYR A 40 -8.85 -1.79 -17.73
CA TYR A 40 -9.52 -2.63 -18.73
C TYR A 40 -8.50 -3.21 -19.70
N ILE A 41 -8.58 -4.53 -19.89
CA ILE A 41 -7.70 -5.28 -20.79
C ILE A 41 -8.53 -5.68 -22.02
N ALA A 42 -8.42 -4.91 -23.10
CA ALA A 42 -9.21 -5.11 -24.31
C ALA A 42 -8.98 -6.47 -24.99
N ALA A 43 -7.75 -7.01 -24.90
CA ALA A 43 -7.42 -8.30 -25.50
C ALA A 43 -8.18 -9.50 -24.90
N THR A 44 -8.61 -9.41 -23.64
CA THR A 44 -9.33 -10.46 -22.92
C THR A 44 -10.73 -10.05 -22.50
N ASP A 45 -11.18 -8.85 -22.90
CA ASP A 45 -12.44 -8.22 -22.46
C ASP A 45 -12.59 -8.28 -20.92
N THR A 46 -11.52 -7.97 -20.20
CA THR A 46 -11.49 -8.09 -18.73
C THR A 46 -11.48 -6.72 -18.10
N TYR A 47 -12.54 -6.38 -17.37
CA TYR A 47 -12.60 -5.20 -16.52
C TYR A 47 -12.13 -5.55 -15.11
N ILE A 48 -11.17 -4.78 -14.61
CA ILE A 48 -10.64 -4.88 -13.27
C ILE A 48 -11.19 -3.69 -12.48
N GLU A 49 -12.06 -3.97 -11.52
CA GLU A 49 -12.59 -2.94 -10.64
C GLU A 49 -11.50 -2.39 -9.71
N LYS A 50 -11.58 -1.09 -9.38
CA LYS A 50 -10.73 -0.49 -8.35
C LYS A 50 -11.01 -1.16 -7.00
N ASP A 51 -9.99 -1.81 -6.46
CA ASP A 51 -10.01 -2.34 -5.10
C ASP A 51 -8.90 -1.68 -4.28
N SER A 52 -9.21 -1.26 -3.05
CA SER A 52 -8.26 -0.56 -2.20
C SER A 52 -8.63 -0.65 -0.73
N ALA A 53 -7.63 -0.91 0.09
CA ALA A 53 -7.71 -0.79 1.54
C ALA A 53 -7.01 0.51 1.95
N ILE A 54 -7.74 1.39 2.62
CA ILE A 54 -7.22 2.67 3.13
C ILE A 54 -6.69 2.44 4.53
N ASN A 55 -5.48 2.94 4.80
CA ASN A 55 -4.92 3.03 6.13
C ASN A 55 -5.39 4.33 6.79
N ASP A 56 -6.25 4.20 7.78
CA ASP A 56 -6.86 5.34 8.48
C ASP A 56 -5.82 6.23 9.17
N GLU A 57 -4.75 5.65 9.68
CA GLU A 57 -3.68 6.40 10.35
C GLU A 57 -2.88 7.25 9.36
N ILE A 58 -2.52 6.70 8.21
CA ILE A 58 -1.83 7.45 7.16
C ILE A 58 -2.74 8.53 6.58
N ASP A 59 -4.03 8.26 6.43
CA ASP A 59 -5.00 9.24 5.97
C ASP A 59 -5.12 10.40 6.96
N ARG A 60 -5.19 10.13 8.27
CA ARG A 60 -5.13 11.13 9.33
C ARG A 60 -3.89 12.00 9.22
N MET A 61 -2.70 11.38 9.02
CA MET A 61 -1.44 12.13 8.88
C MET A 61 -1.43 13.03 7.65
N ARG A 62 -2.06 12.62 6.54
CA ARG A 62 -2.19 13.44 5.34
C ARG A 62 -3.04 14.68 5.60
N HIS A 63 -4.14 14.54 6.33
CA HIS A 63 -4.96 15.67 6.77
C HIS A 63 -4.21 16.58 7.75
N SER A 64 -3.44 15.99 8.68
CA SER A 64 -2.56 16.75 9.58
C SER A 64 -1.54 17.58 8.79
N ALA A 65 -0.89 17.01 7.77
CA ALA A 65 0.08 17.70 6.96
C ALA A 65 -0.51 18.91 6.21
N THR A 66 -1.69 18.76 5.60
CA THR A 66 -2.35 19.87 4.90
C THR A 66 -2.84 20.96 5.85
N ALA A 67 -3.36 20.58 7.02
CA ALA A 67 -3.75 21.54 8.05
C ALA A 67 -2.55 22.33 8.57
N SER A 68 -1.46 21.65 8.94
CA SER A 68 -0.22 22.28 9.41
C SER A 68 0.37 23.25 8.40
N LEU A 69 0.37 22.92 7.11
CA LEU A 69 0.86 23.81 6.04
C LEU A 69 0.03 25.09 5.91
N LEU A 70 -1.27 25.04 6.21
CA LEU A 70 -2.14 26.23 6.16
C LEU A 70 -2.10 27.07 7.42
N GLU A 71 -1.73 26.49 8.57
CA GLU A 71 -1.72 27.17 9.87
C GLU A 71 -0.34 27.68 10.29
N ARG A 72 0.75 26.97 9.91
CA ARG A 72 2.09 27.18 10.45
C ARG A 72 3.11 27.45 9.35
N ARG A 73 4.20 28.13 9.70
CA ARG A 73 5.34 28.37 8.82
C ARG A 73 6.53 27.43 9.08
N ASP A 74 6.60 26.85 10.26
CA ASP A 74 7.65 25.97 10.76
C ASP A 74 7.33 24.49 10.50
N VAL A 75 6.95 24.17 9.27
CA VAL A 75 6.47 22.84 8.87
C VAL A 75 7.53 22.10 8.05
N ILE A 76 7.80 20.86 8.42
CA ILE A 76 8.62 19.92 7.67
C ILE A 76 7.71 18.76 7.21
N VAL A 77 7.46 18.65 5.91
CA VAL A 77 6.71 17.51 5.37
C VAL A 77 7.67 16.51 4.74
N VAL A 78 7.62 15.26 5.20
CA VAL A 78 8.32 14.14 4.58
C VAL A 78 7.34 13.35 3.74
N ALA A 79 7.54 13.36 2.42
CA ALA A 79 6.61 12.81 1.46
C ALA A 79 7.25 11.77 0.54
N SER A 80 6.43 10.85 0.03
CA SER A 80 6.79 10.01 -1.11
C SER A 80 6.29 10.64 -2.43
N VAL A 81 6.47 9.94 -3.55
CA VAL A 81 5.95 10.36 -4.86
C VAL A 81 4.44 10.64 -4.88
N SER A 82 3.69 10.23 -3.86
CA SER A 82 2.25 10.55 -3.73
C SER A 82 1.98 12.06 -3.67
N CYS A 83 2.97 12.89 -3.35
CA CYS A 83 2.85 14.35 -3.32
C CYS A 83 2.59 15.00 -4.68
N ILE A 84 2.85 14.31 -5.80
CA ILE A 84 2.58 14.82 -7.16
C ILE A 84 1.20 14.42 -7.70
N TYR A 85 0.42 13.67 -6.93
CA TYR A 85 -0.95 13.28 -7.30
C TYR A 85 -1.97 14.31 -6.83
N GLY A 86 -3.12 14.36 -7.51
CA GLY A 86 -4.22 15.27 -7.18
C GLY A 86 -4.67 15.16 -5.74
N LEU A 87 -4.84 16.30 -5.07
CA LEU A 87 -5.21 16.38 -3.67
C LEU A 87 -6.44 17.27 -3.42
N GLY A 88 -6.87 18.05 -4.39
CA GLY A 88 -7.90 19.06 -4.22
C GLY A 88 -7.33 20.49 -4.16
N ASP A 89 -8.19 21.46 -4.38
CA ASP A 89 -7.83 22.88 -4.44
C ASP A 89 -7.55 23.43 -3.03
N PRO A 90 -6.31 23.86 -2.71
CA PRO A 90 -5.97 24.40 -1.39
C PRO A 90 -6.74 25.66 -1.04
N TYR A 91 -7.10 26.49 -2.04
CA TYR A 91 -7.90 27.67 -1.80
C TYR A 91 -9.32 27.30 -1.34
N THR A 92 -9.99 26.38 -2.03
CA THR A 92 -11.29 25.86 -1.64
C THR A 92 -11.23 25.18 -0.28
N TYR A 93 -10.22 24.35 -0.03
CA TYR A 93 -10.02 23.66 1.25
C TYR A 93 -9.87 24.65 2.42
N LYS A 94 -9.12 25.73 2.22
CA LYS A 94 -8.94 26.80 3.21
C LYS A 94 -10.23 27.61 3.44
N HIS A 95 -11.03 27.87 2.41
CA HIS A 95 -12.24 28.68 2.53
C HIS A 95 -13.43 27.91 3.10
N LEU A 96 -13.41 26.60 3.01
CA LEU A 96 -14.47 25.75 3.58
C LEU A 96 -14.26 25.46 5.06
N MET A 97 -13.10 25.79 5.67
CA MET A 97 -12.89 25.53 7.09
C MET A 97 -13.88 26.31 7.96
N VAL A 98 -14.38 25.66 9.00
CA VAL A 98 -15.29 26.28 9.97
C VAL A 98 -14.47 26.98 11.05
N HIS A 99 -14.72 28.28 11.21
CA HIS A 99 -14.09 29.11 12.21
C HIS A 99 -15.01 29.25 13.43
N LEU A 100 -14.55 28.84 14.59
CA LEU A 100 -15.26 29.02 15.84
C LEU A 100 -14.40 29.84 16.81
N ARG A 101 -15.00 30.85 17.42
CA ARG A 101 -14.37 31.73 18.39
C ARG A 101 -15.24 31.90 19.62
N GLU A 102 -14.64 31.81 20.80
CA GLU A 102 -15.30 32.09 22.07
C GLU A 102 -15.87 33.51 22.10
N GLY A 103 -17.10 33.66 22.57
CA GLY A 103 -17.84 34.92 22.60
C GLY A 103 -18.44 35.35 21.23
N ALA A 104 -18.34 34.51 20.19
CA ALA A 104 -18.97 34.81 18.90
C ALA A 104 -20.44 34.41 18.90
N THR A 105 -21.29 35.29 18.39
CA THR A 105 -22.71 34.99 18.14
C THR A 105 -22.82 34.08 16.95
N LYS A 106 -23.07 32.79 17.19
CA LYS A 106 -23.22 31.75 16.18
C LYS A 106 -24.07 30.61 16.72
N ASN A 107 -25.20 30.38 16.08
CA ASN A 107 -26.18 29.39 16.51
C ASN A 107 -25.58 27.95 16.31
N ARG A 108 -25.86 27.08 17.29
CA ARG A 108 -25.41 25.67 17.23
C ARG A 108 -25.84 24.97 15.94
N ASP A 109 -27.06 25.17 15.48
CA ASP A 109 -27.62 24.51 14.30
C ASP A 109 -26.99 25.06 12.99
N GLU A 110 -26.47 26.28 13.01
CA GLU A 110 -25.66 26.84 11.93
C GLU A 110 -24.31 26.14 11.86
N VAL A 111 -23.64 25.97 12.99
CA VAL A 111 -22.37 25.22 13.06
C VAL A 111 -22.57 23.79 12.60
N ILE A 112 -23.67 23.13 12.97
CA ILE A 112 -23.99 21.76 12.50
C ILE A 112 -24.14 21.73 10.97
N ARG A 113 -24.80 22.69 10.36
CA ARG A 113 -24.93 22.78 8.89
C ARG A 113 -23.58 22.98 8.22
N GLU A 114 -22.74 23.87 8.73
CA GLU A 114 -21.38 24.07 8.22
C GLU A 114 -20.54 22.80 8.33
N LEU A 115 -20.64 22.04 9.43
CA LEU A 115 -19.94 20.77 9.58
C LEU A 115 -20.39 19.72 8.54
N VAL A 116 -21.68 19.65 8.25
CA VAL A 116 -22.24 18.77 7.21
C VAL A 116 -21.75 19.22 5.83
N ASP A 117 -21.70 20.51 5.55
CA ASP A 117 -21.20 21.06 4.28
C ASP A 117 -19.72 20.73 4.04
N ILE A 118 -18.93 20.62 5.11
CA ILE A 118 -17.52 20.18 5.03
C ILE A 118 -17.35 18.67 5.19
N GLN A 119 -18.45 17.90 5.01
CA GLN A 119 -18.50 16.44 4.98
C GLN A 119 -18.25 15.73 6.33
N TYR A 120 -18.44 16.41 7.48
CA TYR A 120 -18.54 15.73 8.76
C TYR A 120 -19.87 15.02 8.88
N GLN A 121 -19.84 13.83 9.48
CA GLN A 121 -21.03 13.03 9.70
C GLN A 121 -21.47 13.10 11.15
N ARG A 122 -22.80 13.28 11.38
CA ARG A 122 -23.34 13.15 12.72
C ARG A 122 -23.35 11.69 13.15
N ASN A 123 -22.68 11.41 14.26
CA ASN A 123 -22.70 10.08 14.87
C ASN A 123 -22.67 10.23 16.40
N ASP A 124 -23.80 9.94 17.04
CA ASP A 124 -23.95 10.12 18.49
C ASP A 124 -23.39 8.90 19.28
N TYR A 125 -23.09 7.79 18.61
CA TYR A 125 -22.66 6.52 19.22
C TYR A 125 -21.19 6.19 18.96
N ASP A 126 -20.78 6.10 17.70
CA ASP A 126 -19.43 5.74 17.28
C ASP A 126 -18.67 6.98 16.81
N CYS A 127 -17.97 7.56 17.76
CA CYS A 127 -17.30 8.84 17.58
C CYS A 127 -15.91 8.61 16.97
N ARG A 128 -15.81 8.79 15.66
CA ARG A 128 -14.57 8.67 14.88
C ARG A 128 -14.15 10.04 14.34
N ARG A 129 -12.90 10.17 13.89
CA ARG A 129 -12.43 11.35 13.17
C ARG A 129 -13.35 11.67 11.98
N GLY A 130 -13.60 12.92 11.72
CA GLY A 130 -14.56 13.37 10.70
C GLY A 130 -16.02 13.19 11.08
N THR A 131 -16.32 12.98 12.38
CA THR A 131 -17.69 12.94 12.90
C THR A 131 -17.92 14.03 13.95
N PHE A 132 -19.17 14.29 14.26
CA PHE A 132 -19.57 15.11 15.39
C PHE A 132 -20.79 14.51 16.09
N ARG A 133 -20.95 14.83 17.37
CA ARG A 133 -22.13 14.47 18.15
C ARG A 133 -22.70 15.69 18.89
N VAL A 134 -24.01 15.66 19.14
CA VAL A 134 -24.72 16.73 19.82
C VAL A 134 -25.23 16.25 21.17
N ARG A 135 -24.92 16.98 22.26
CA ARG A 135 -25.39 16.68 23.62
C ARG A 135 -25.89 17.94 24.29
N GLY A 136 -27.19 18.15 24.27
CA GLY A 136 -27.79 19.38 24.79
C GLY A 136 -27.23 20.61 24.11
N ASP A 137 -26.68 21.54 24.88
CA ASP A 137 -26.04 22.75 24.37
C ASP A 137 -24.56 22.60 24.07
N SER A 138 -24.07 21.37 23.94
CA SER A 138 -22.68 21.06 23.62
C SER A 138 -22.57 20.28 22.33
N LEU A 139 -21.54 20.60 21.54
CA LEU A 139 -21.18 19.95 20.30
C LEU A 139 -19.75 19.38 20.46
N ASP A 140 -19.61 18.07 20.39
CA ASP A 140 -18.32 17.40 20.37
C ASP A 140 -17.94 17.11 18.92
N ILE A 141 -16.82 17.65 18.45
CA ILE A 141 -16.32 17.50 17.09
C ILE A 141 -15.03 16.69 17.15
N TYR A 142 -14.92 15.66 16.31
CA TYR A 142 -13.77 14.79 16.19
C TYR A 142 -12.97 15.19 14.93
N PRO A 143 -11.89 16.00 15.07
CA PRO A 143 -11.16 16.54 13.93
C PRO A 143 -10.62 15.45 13.02
N ILE A 144 -10.66 15.67 11.72
CA ILE A 144 -10.14 14.70 10.74
C ILE A 144 -8.62 14.46 10.90
N SER A 145 -7.89 15.45 11.40
CA SER A 145 -6.44 15.44 11.58
C SER A 145 -5.97 14.80 12.89
N SER A 146 -6.89 14.47 13.82
CA SER A 146 -6.55 13.91 15.13
C SER A 146 -7.55 12.84 15.57
N ASP A 147 -7.03 11.79 16.18
CA ASP A 147 -7.79 10.72 16.85
C ASP A 147 -7.77 10.83 18.38
N LYS A 148 -6.93 11.72 18.94
CA LYS A 148 -6.69 11.86 20.36
C LYS A 148 -7.45 13.02 21.00
N ILE A 149 -7.89 13.97 20.21
CA ILE A 149 -8.48 15.23 20.67
C ILE A 149 -9.91 15.35 20.15
N ILE A 150 -10.82 15.74 21.06
CA ILE A 150 -12.17 16.17 20.75
C ILE A 150 -12.22 17.68 20.96
N LEU A 151 -12.81 18.41 20.04
CA LEU A 151 -13.15 19.81 20.22
C LEU A 151 -14.57 19.88 20.78
N ARG A 152 -14.70 20.26 22.04
CA ARG A 152 -15.99 20.47 22.70
C ARG A 152 -16.34 21.95 22.67
N ILE A 153 -17.43 22.25 21.99
CA ILE A 153 -17.99 23.60 21.86
C ILE A 153 -19.24 23.65 22.73
N SER A 154 -19.26 24.52 23.74
CA SER A 154 -20.42 24.76 24.58
C SER A 154 -21.09 26.05 24.13
N PHE A 155 -22.42 26.03 24.01
CA PHE A 155 -23.25 27.17 23.61
C PHE A 155 -24.07 27.66 24.78
N PHE A 156 -24.26 28.96 24.85
CA PHE A 156 -25.25 29.62 25.70
C PHE A 156 -26.15 30.43 24.80
N ASP A 157 -27.36 29.92 24.57
CA ASP A 157 -28.30 30.46 23.55
C ASP A 157 -27.62 30.48 22.15
N ASP A 158 -27.48 31.61 21.52
CA ASP A 158 -26.85 31.80 20.20
C ASP A 158 -25.38 32.27 20.30
N GLU A 159 -24.71 32.08 21.45
CA GLU A 159 -23.33 32.46 21.65
C GLU A 159 -22.45 31.24 21.97
N ILE A 160 -21.22 31.23 21.45
CA ILE A 160 -20.21 30.24 21.81
C ILE A 160 -19.60 30.61 23.16
N ASP A 161 -20.07 29.95 24.22
CA ASP A 161 -19.63 30.20 25.60
C ASP A 161 -18.20 29.71 25.88
N ARG A 162 -17.87 28.52 25.37
CA ARG A 162 -16.57 27.92 25.64
C ARG A 162 -16.13 26.93 24.57
N ILE A 163 -14.81 26.91 24.27
CA ILE A 163 -14.14 25.95 23.41
C ILE A 163 -13.09 25.19 24.21
N ALA A 164 -13.19 23.87 24.29
CA ALA A 164 -12.29 23.02 25.03
C ALA A 164 -11.70 21.90 24.16
N GLU A 165 -10.41 21.68 24.26
CA GLU A 165 -9.77 20.44 23.80
C GLU A 165 -9.91 19.38 24.88
N VAL A 166 -10.45 18.24 24.53
CA VAL A 166 -10.76 17.13 25.43
C VAL A 166 -10.06 15.89 24.93
N ASP A 167 -9.43 15.14 25.81
CA ASP A 167 -8.85 13.85 25.49
C ASP A 167 -9.95 12.85 25.11
N ALA A 168 -9.80 12.24 23.95
CA ALA A 168 -10.85 11.38 23.36
C ALA A 168 -11.10 10.12 24.20
N LEU A 169 -10.08 9.59 24.86
CA LEU A 169 -10.18 8.37 25.64
C LEU A 169 -10.69 8.62 27.07
N THR A 170 -10.12 9.63 27.75
CA THR A 170 -10.40 9.87 29.17
C THR A 170 -11.51 10.89 29.40
N GLY A 171 -11.89 11.68 28.39
CA GLY A 171 -12.85 12.76 28.48
C GLY A 171 -12.37 13.97 29.30
N LYS A 172 -11.08 14.02 29.67
CA LYS A 172 -10.51 15.12 30.44
C LYS A 172 -10.22 16.33 29.55
N THR A 173 -10.52 17.53 30.03
CA THR A 173 -10.13 18.76 29.37
C THR A 173 -8.61 18.92 29.40
N LEU A 174 -7.99 19.02 28.24
CA LEU A 174 -6.55 19.22 28.06
C LEU A 174 -6.21 20.71 28.02
N ALA A 175 -6.99 21.51 27.29
CA ALA A 175 -6.79 22.94 27.15
C ALA A 175 -8.11 23.67 26.86
N LEU A 176 -8.15 24.95 27.20
CA LEU A 176 -9.18 25.86 26.71
C LEU A 176 -8.61 26.66 25.52
N ARG A 177 -9.46 26.94 24.55
CA ARG A 177 -9.08 27.64 23.33
C ARG A 177 -10.00 28.83 23.09
N ASN A 178 -9.44 29.98 22.73
CA ASN A 178 -10.23 31.14 22.36
C ASN A 178 -10.78 31.02 20.93
N TYR A 179 -10.14 30.23 20.08
CA TYR A 179 -10.60 29.93 18.72
C TYR A 179 -10.12 28.55 18.25
N VAL A 180 -10.83 27.99 17.32
CA VAL A 180 -10.42 26.74 16.62
C VAL A 180 -10.80 26.82 15.14
N LEU A 181 -10.00 26.13 14.31
CA LEU A 181 -10.23 25.93 12.88
C LEU A 181 -10.55 24.46 12.65
N ILE A 182 -11.65 24.17 11.95
CA ILE A 182 -12.08 22.81 11.65
C ILE A 182 -11.98 22.65 10.14
N TYR A 183 -11.06 21.81 9.70
CA TYR A 183 -10.82 21.53 8.29
C TYR A 183 -11.79 20.50 7.75
N PRO A 184 -12.09 20.53 6.43
CA PRO A 184 -12.97 19.55 5.79
C PRO A 184 -12.55 18.10 6.01
N ALA A 185 -13.53 17.21 6.14
CA ALA A 185 -13.29 15.76 6.33
C ALA A 185 -12.75 15.05 5.08
N SER A 186 -12.68 15.75 3.95
CA SER A 186 -12.12 15.26 2.70
C SER A 186 -11.35 16.38 1.99
N HIS A 187 -10.23 16.05 1.36
CA HIS A 187 -9.51 17.00 0.50
C HIS A 187 -10.30 17.40 -0.77
N TYR A 188 -11.29 16.60 -1.15
CA TYR A 188 -12.21 16.88 -2.26
C TYR A 188 -13.53 17.51 -1.81
N ALA A 189 -13.63 17.96 -0.56
CA ALA A 189 -14.80 18.68 -0.11
C ALA A 189 -14.99 19.94 -0.96
N THR A 190 -16.23 20.20 -1.38
CA THR A 190 -16.58 21.35 -2.20
C THR A 190 -17.99 21.84 -1.87
N SER A 191 -18.28 23.10 -2.14
CA SER A 191 -19.60 23.65 -1.84
C SER A 191 -20.68 23.07 -2.74
N ARG A 192 -21.91 23.00 -2.23
CA ARG A 192 -23.09 22.52 -2.99
C ARG A 192 -23.29 23.30 -4.30
N ALA A 193 -23.00 24.60 -4.31
CA ALA A 193 -23.07 25.42 -5.51
C ALA A 193 -22.06 24.96 -6.60
N LYS A 194 -20.84 24.62 -6.20
CA LYS A 194 -19.84 24.07 -7.12
C LYS A 194 -20.23 22.67 -7.64
N ILE A 195 -20.83 21.82 -6.78
CA ILE A 195 -21.35 20.52 -7.21
C ILE A 195 -22.42 20.71 -8.29
N MET A 196 -23.38 21.62 -8.09
CA MET A 196 -24.41 21.88 -9.09
C MET A 196 -23.86 22.37 -10.42
N GLY A 197 -22.84 23.25 -10.40
CA GLY A 197 -22.11 23.67 -11.61
C GLY A 197 -21.40 22.51 -12.30
N ALA A 198 -20.68 21.70 -11.52
CA ALA A 198 -19.97 20.53 -11.99
C ALA A 198 -20.90 19.50 -12.66
N LEU A 199 -22.10 19.26 -12.10
CA LEU A 199 -23.09 18.35 -12.68
C LEU A 199 -23.52 18.79 -14.08
N SER A 200 -23.71 20.10 -14.31
CA SER A 200 -24.03 20.64 -15.64
C SER A 200 -22.89 20.38 -16.66
N ASP A 201 -21.65 20.59 -16.24
CA ASP A 201 -20.48 20.39 -17.11
C ASP A 201 -20.23 18.89 -17.38
N ILE A 202 -20.47 18.02 -16.39
CA ILE A 202 -20.41 16.55 -16.55
C ILE A 202 -21.46 16.09 -17.56
N GLU A 203 -22.70 16.56 -17.47
CA GLU A 203 -23.77 16.20 -18.41
C GLU A 203 -23.46 16.65 -19.85
N GLN A 204 -22.85 17.83 -20.03
CA GLN A 204 -22.43 18.32 -21.34
C GLN A 204 -21.35 17.41 -21.94
N GLU A 205 -20.30 17.05 -21.18
CA GLU A 205 -19.24 16.17 -21.64
C GLU A 205 -19.78 14.75 -21.92
N LEU A 206 -20.67 14.24 -21.05
CA LEU A 206 -21.32 12.95 -21.24
C LEU A 206 -22.11 12.91 -22.54
N THR A 207 -22.96 13.90 -22.76
CA THR A 207 -23.80 13.98 -23.98
C THR A 207 -22.94 14.03 -25.24
N ALA A 208 -21.88 14.82 -25.23
CA ALA A 208 -20.94 14.92 -26.33
C ALA A 208 -20.24 13.56 -26.59
N ARG A 209 -19.70 12.93 -25.54
CA ARG A 209 -18.97 11.66 -25.68
C ARG A 209 -19.86 10.49 -26.07
N VAL A 210 -21.07 10.40 -25.55
CA VAL A 210 -22.05 9.38 -25.96
C VAL A 210 -22.41 9.52 -27.44
N LYS A 211 -22.56 10.77 -27.94
CA LYS A 211 -22.81 11.03 -29.37
C LYS A 211 -21.63 10.57 -30.25
N GLU A 212 -20.39 10.85 -29.82
CA GLU A 212 -19.17 10.40 -30.51
C GLU A 212 -19.10 8.87 -30.57
N LEU A 213 -19.23 8.17 -29.44
CA LEU A 213 -19.16 6.72 -29.35
C LEU A 213 -20.25 6.05 -30.24
N ARG A 214 -21.47 6.61 -30.24
CA ARG A 214 -22.54 6.11 -31.10
C ARG A 214 -22.23 6.32 -32.61
N ALA A 215 -21.61 7.45 -32.95
CA ALA A 215 -21.18 7.73 -34.33
C ALA A 215 -20.06 6.78 -34.80
N GLU A 216 -19.19 6.36 -33.87
CA GLU A 216 -18.15 5.35 -34.08
C GLU A 216 -18.69 3.90 -34.12
N GLY A 217 -19.99 3.68 -33.90
CA GLY A 217 -20.59 2.35 -33.83
C GLY A 217 -20.39 1.62 -32.51
N LYS A 218 -19.80 2.28 -31.49
CA LYS A 218 -19.53 1.75 -30.12
C LYS A 218 -20.75 1.90 -29.22
N ILE A 219 -21.81 1.13 -29.52
CA ILE A 219 -23.11 1.30 -28.86
C ILE A 219 -23.06 0.83 -27.39
N MET A 220 -22.34 -0.27 -27.10
CA MET A 220 -22.24 -0.82 -25.75
C MET A 220 -21.41 0.10 -24.85
N GLU A 221 -20.33 0.65 -25.38
CA GLU A 221 -19.48 1.62 -24.67
C GLU A 221 -20.27 2.89 -24.35
N ALA A 222 -21.04 3.39 -25.29
CA ALA A 222 -21.90 4.55 -25.10
C ALA A 222 -22.95 4.31 -24.00
N TYR A 223 -23.62 3.14 -24.00
CA TYR A 223 -24.61 2.78 -22.99
C TYR A 223 -23.97 2.64 -21.59
N ARG A 224 -22.84 1.94 -21.49
CA ARG A 224 -22.10 1.74 -20.25
C ARG A 224 -21.68 3.09 -19.63
N LEU A 225 -21.11 3.97 -20.44
CA LEU A 225 -20.68 5.29 -20.00
C LEU A 225 -21.86 6.13 -19.51
N GLU A 226 -22.97 6.13 -20.27
CA GLU A 226 -24.17 6.89 -19.91
C GLU A 226 -24.76 6.41 -18.58
N GLN A 227 -24.96 5.11 -18.42
CA GLN A 227 -25.52 4.52 -17.21
C GLN A 227 -24.65 4.83 -15.97
N ARG A 228 -23.34 4.60 -16.09
CA ARG A 228 -22.42 4.81 -14.97
C ARG A 228 -22.35 6.29 -14.56
N THR A 229 -22.19 7.17 -15.53
CA THR A 229 -22.03 8.60 -15.25
C THR A 229 -23.28 9.19 -14.64
N ARG A 230 -24.48 8.81 -15.10
CA ARG A 230 -25.74 9.27 -14.50
C ARG A 230 -25.89 8.81 -13.05
N TYR A 231 -25.58 7.56 -12.78
CA TYR A 231 -25.57 7.06 -11.40
C TYR A 231 -24.58 7.85 -10.51
N ASP A 232 -23.36 8.11 -11.00
CA ASP A 232 -22.36 8.89 -10.28
C ASP A 232 -22.87 10.35 -10.03
N MET A 233 -23.58 10.96 -10.98
CA MET A 233 -24.17 12.27 -10.85
C MET A 233 -25.29 12.32 -9.81
N ASP A 234 -26.18 11.31 -9.80
CA ASP A 234 -27.25 11.20 -8.80
C ASP A 234 -26.68 11.10 -7.38
N MET A 235 -25.64 10.27 -7.20
CA MET A 235 -24.93 10.15 -5.92
C MET A 235 -24.27 11.45 -5.48
N LEU A 236 -23.64 12.18 -6.41
CA LEU A 236 -23.05 13.50 -6.11
C LEU A 236 -24.10 14.52 -5.71
N LEU A 237 -25.26 14.51 -6.34
CA LEU A 237 -26.37 15.43 -6.03
C LEU A 237 -26.96 15.16 -4.64
N GLU A 238 -27.17 13.88 -4.29
CA GLU A 238 -27.84 13.47 -3.05
C GLU A 238 -26.91 13.53 -1.83
N THR A 239 -25.69 13.02 -1.98
CA THR A 239 -24.76 12.81 -0.84
C THR A 239 -23.55 13.75 -0.85
N GLY A 240 -23.29 14.45 -1.95
CA GLY A 240 -22.06 15.23 -2.14
C GLY A 240 -20.82 14.39 -2.36
N PHE A 241 -20.96 13.06 -2.48
CA PHE A 241 -19.85 12.11 -2.63
C PHE A 241 -20.22 10.94 -3.56
N VAL A 242 -19.19 10.42 -4.27
CA VAL A 242 -19.30 9.18 -5.05
C VAL A 242 -17.97 8.43 -5.02
N LYS A 243 -18.01 7.09 -5.03
CA LYS A 243 -16.80 6.27 -5.15
C LYS A 243 -16.12 6.55 -6.50
N GLY A 244 -14.90 7.12 -6.45
CA GLY A 244 -14.19 7.56 -7.65
C GLY A 244 -14.42 9.02 -8.01
N ILE A 245 -14.86 9.84 -7.05
CA ILE A 245 -15.07 11.30 -7.18
C ILE A 245 -13.85 12.00 -7.83
N GLU A 246 -12.65 11.46 -7.61
CA GLU A 246 -11.42 11.97 -8.18
C GLU A 246 -11.43 12.02 -9.72
N ASN A 247 -12.21 11.16 -10.39
CA ASN A 247 -12.35 11.19 -11.85
C ASN A 247 -13.12 12.40 -12.37
N TYR A 248 -13.86 13.07 -11.49
CA TYR A 248 -14.61 14.30 -11.75
C TYR A 248 -13.93 15.55 -11.18
N SER A 249 -12.72 15.41 -10.60
CA SER A 249 -12.01 16.50 -9.93
C SER A 249 -11.86 17.76 -10.78
N ARG A 250 -11.64 17.61 -12.11
CA ARG A 250 -11.55 18.75 -13.02
C ARG A 250 -12.78 19.65 -12.96
N PHE A 251 -13.98 19.08 -12.91
CA PHE A 251 -15.23 19.84 -12.85
C PHE A 251 -15.44 20.47 -11.48
N LEU A 252 -15.12 19.72 -10.40
CA LEU A 252 -15.22 20.19 -9.03
C LEU A 252 -14.27 21.35 -8.73
N ASP A 253 -13.08 21.31 -9.31
CA ASP A 253 -12.07 22.37 -9.19
C ASP A 253 -12.28 23.53 -10.20
N GLY A 254 -13.17 23.39 -11.18
CA GLY A 254 -13.39 24.35 -12.26
C GLY A 254 -12.21 24.49 -13.22
N ARG A 255 -11.33 23.47 -13.33
CA ARG A 255 -10.15 23.50 -14.21
C ARG A 255 -10.53 23.23 -15.66
N LYS A 256 -9.81 23.88 -16.59
CA LYS A 256 -9.92 23.57 -18.01
C LYS A 256 -9.28 22.21 -18.33
N PRO A 257 -9.72 21.52 -19.40
CA PRO A 257 -9.10 20.29 -19.86
C PRO A 257 -7.58 20.43 -20.04
N GLY A 258 -6.83 19.42 -19.53
CA GLY A 258 -5.36 19.37 -19.66
C GLY A 258 -4.59 20.18 -18.60
N VAL A 259 -5.23 21.03 -17.81
CA VAL A 259 -4.60 21.75 -16.71
C VAL A 259 -4.23 20.76 -15.59
N PRO A 260 -3.00 20.85 -15.01
CA PRO A 260 -2.59 19.94 -13.95
C PRO A 260 -3.49 20.02 -12.72
N PRO A 261 -3.67 18.92 -11.97
CA PRO A 261 -4.38 18.97 -10.70
C PRO A 261 -3.59 19.74 -9.65
N TYR A 262 -4.29 20.25 -8.66
CA TYR A 262 -3.66 20.71 -7.43
C TYR A 262 -3.09 19.51 -6.66
N THR A 263 -1.92 19.69 -6.08
CA THR A 263 -1.14 18.65 -5.42
C THR A 263 -0.70 19.12 -4.04
N LEU A 264 -0.02 18.30 -3.25
CA LEU A 264 0.56 18.74 -1.98
C LEU A 264 1.46 19.97 -2.15
N LEU A 265 2.18 20.07 -3.28
CA LEU A 265 3.09 21.20 -3.54
C LEU A 265 2.37 22.56 -3.62
N ASP A 266 1.08 22.55 -3.91
CA ASP A 266 0.25 23.76 -3.97
C ASP A 266 -0.21 24.27 -2.59
N PHE A 267 -0.04 23.45 -1.54
CA PHE A 267 -0.32 23.85 -0.15
C PHE A 267 0.87 24.58 0.50
N PHE A 268 2.07 24.46 -0.09
CA PHE A 268 3.25 25.16 0.42
C PHE A 268 3.22 26.65 0.07
N PRO A 269 3.85 27.49 0.88
CA PRO A 269 4.12 28.87 0.50
C PRO A 269 5.14 28.92 -0.67
N GLU A 270 5.19 30.02 -1.41
CA GLU A 270 6.05 30.14 -2.59
C GLU A 270 7.55 30.01 -2.27
N ASP A 271 7.97 30.34 -1.06
CA ASP A 271 9.38 30.36 -0.60
C ASP A 271 9.82 29.06 0.09
N TYR A 272 9.17 27.91 -0.17
CA TYR A 272 9.56 26.66 0.44
C TYR A 272 10.85 26.08 -0.14
N LEU A 273 11.60 25.36 0.69
CA LEU A 273 12.77 24.58 0.29
C LEU A 273 12.35 23.14 -0.05
N LEU A 274 12.64 22.70 -1.27
CA LEU A 274 12.45 21.31 -1.69
C LEU A 274 13.75 20.52 -1.52
N MET A 275 13.72 19.46 -0.72
CA MET A 275 14.81 18.50 -0.62
C MET A 275 14.39 17.19 -1.26
N ILE A 276 15.18 16.67 -2.20
CA ILE A 276 14.92 15.40 -2.89
C ILE A 276 15.98 14.39 -2.48
N ASP A 277 15.58 13.47 -1.62
CA ASP A 277 16.44 12.40 -1.12
C ASP A 277 16.54 11.25 -2.11
N GLU A 278 17.71 10.61 -2.17
CA GLU A 278 18.04 9.58 -3.17
C GLU A 278 17.60 10.03 -4.57
N SER A 279 17.97 11.25 -4.94
CA SER A 279 17.46 11.94 -6.13
C SER A 279 17.65 11.14 -7.42
N HIS A 280 18.74 10.38 -7.53
CA HIS A 280 19.02 9.45 -8.64
C HIS A 280 17.92 8.38 -8.86
N VAL A 281 17.07 8.12 -7.86
CA VAL A 281 15.89 7.24 -7.94
C VAL A 281 14.61 8.06 -7.98
N THR A 282 14.48 9.07 -7.10
CA THR A 282 13.26 9.86 -6.90
C THR A 282 12.90 10.66 -8.14
N VAL A 283 13.87 11.32 -8.79
CA VAL A 283 13.64 12.13 -10.00
C VAL A 283 13.15 11.29 -11.18
N PRO A 284 13.80 10.16 -11.56
CA PRO A 284 13.28 9.27 -12.59
C PRO A 284 11.91 8.67 -12.25
N GLN A 285 11.63 8.37 -10.98
CA GLN A 285 10.34 7.87 -10.52
C GLN A 285 9.23 8.89 -10.79
N ILE A 286 9.44 10.17 -10.45
CA ILE A 286 8.49 11.24 -10.74
C ILE A 286 8.22 11.33 -12.25
N GLY A 287 9.27 11.25 -13.06
CA GLY A 287 9.17 11.30 -14.52
C GLY A 287 8.34 10.17 -15.13
N ALA A 288 8.38 8.98 -14.53
CA ALA A 288 7.70 7.79 -15.05
C ALA A 288 6.19 7.72 -14.70
N MET A 289 5.72 8.42 -13.65
CA MET A 289 4.37 8.25 -13.11
C MET A 289 3.26 8.62 -14.11
N TYR A 290 3.42 9.71 -14.85
CA TYR A 290 2.39 10.19 -15.78
C TYR A 290 2.09 9.21 -16.90
N ALA A 291 3.12 8.64 -17.54
CA ALA A 291 2.95 7.77 -18.70
C ALA A 291 2.17 6.48 -18.35
N GLY A 292 2.48 5.87 -17.19
CA GLY A 292 1.78 4.67 -16.73
C GLY A 292 0.31 4.93 -16.40
N ASP A 293 0.00 6.06 -15.72
CA ASP A 293 -1.39 6.43 -15.42
C ASP A 293 -2.18 6.73 -16.70
N ARG A 294 -1.59 7.44 -17.64
CA ARG A 294 -2.22 7.80 -18.92
C ARG A 294 -2.58 6.57 -19.74
N SER A 295 -1.64 5.65 -19.95
CA SER A 295 -1.85 4.43 -20.72
C SER A 295 -3.00 3.57 -20.17
N ARG A 296 -3.06 3.43 -18.84
CA ARG A 296 -4.15 2.71 -18.17
C ARG A 296 -5.51 3.37 -18.41
N LYS A 297 -5.60 4.70 -18.32
CA LYS A 297 -6.85 5.46 -18.49
C LYS A 297 -7.32 5.53 -19.95
N GLU A 298 -6.42 5.45 -20.93
CA GLU A 298 -6.79 5.39 -22.33
C GLU A 298 -7.76 4.25 -22.59
N ALA A 299 -7.45 3.03 -22.12
CA ALA A 299 -8.36 1.90 -22.27
C ALA A 299 -9.73 2.15 -21.57
N LEU A 300 -9.73 2.77 -20.36
CA LEU A 300 -10.98 3.04 -19.65
C LEU A 300 -11.88 4.07 -20.38
N VAL A 301 -11.30 5.08 -21.01
CA VAL A 301 -12.04 6.12 -21.74
C VAL A 301 -12.50 5.61 -23.12
N ASP A 302 -11.62 4.89 -23.85
CA ASP A 302 -11.91 4.40 -25.18
C ASP A 302 -13.01 3.34 -25.23
N TYR A 303 -13.11 2.55 -24.14
CA TYR A 303 -14.13 1.51 -23.98
C TYR A 303 -15.32 1.91 -23.09
N GLY A 304 -15.51 3.20 -22.82
CA GLY A 304 -16.71 3.74 -22.18
C GLY A 304 -16.86 3.43 -20.69
N PHE A 305 -15.77 3.19 -19.96
CA PHE A 305 -15.80 3.04 -18.50
C PHE A 305 -15.68 4.36 -17.77
N ARG A 306 -15.01 5.37 -18.38
CA ARG A 306 -14.81 6.69 -17.79
C ARG A 306 -14.95 7.78 -18.84
N LEU A 307 -15.38 8.99 -18.38
CA LEU A 307 -15.35 10.20 -19.19
C LEU A 307 -13.93 10.65 -19.52
N PRO A 308 -13.70 11.40 -20.61
CA PRO A 308 -12.40 12.02 -20.92
C PRO A 308 -11.83 12.86 -19.76
N ALA A 309 -12.69 13.47 -18.92
CA ALA A 309 -12.28 14.19 -17.72
C ALA A 309 -11.39 13.37 -16.77
N ALA A 310 -11.52 12.03 -16.76
CA ALA A 310 -10.67 11.14 -15.96
C ALA A 310 -9.17 11.27 -16.29
N PHE A 311 -8.82 11.73 -17.50
CA PHE A 311 -7.44 12.02 -17.88
C PHE A 311 -6.82 13.16 -17.07
N ASP A 312 -7.63 14.07 -16.54
CA ASP A 312 -7.16 15.23 -15.77
C ASP A 312 -7.02 14.96 -14.27
N ASN A 313 -7.49 13.79 -13.79
CA ASN A 313 -7.11 13.21 -12.51
C ASN A 313 -5.83 12.39 -12.69
N ARG A 314 -4.69 13.02 -12.64
CA ARG A 314 -3.40 12.43 -12.99
C ARG A 314 -2.28 12.96 -12.11
N PRO A 315 -1.14 12.26 -12.00
CA PRO A 315 0.05 12.88 -11.44
C PRO A 315 0.54 14.04 -12.32
N LEU A 316 1.33 14.92 -11.75
CA LEU A 316 2.02 15.96 -12.53
C LEU A 316 2.88 15.31 -13.63
N LYS A 317 2.92 15.95 -14.78
CA LYS A 317 3.99 15.70 -15.76
C LYS A 317 5.30 16.21 -15.20
N PHE A 318 6.41 15.65 -15.66
CA PHE A 318 7.72 16.05 -15.15
C PHE A 318 7.99 17.54 -15.29
N ASN A 319 7.69 18.13 -16.45
CA ASN A 319 7.83 19.58 -16.68
C ASN A 319 6.88 20.46 -15.84
N GLU A 320 5.75 19.90 -15.37
CA GLU A 320 4.84 20.59 -14.44
C GLU A 320 5.38 20.54 -13.02
N PHE A 321 6.00 19.42 -12.64
CA PHE A 321 6.73 19.30 -11.38
C PHE A 321 7.92 20.27 -11.34
N GLU A 322 8.75 20.34 -12.40
CA GLU A 322 9.88 21.26 -12.48
C GLU A 322 9.45 22.73 -12.27
N ARG A 323 8.30 23.14 -12.81
CA ARG A 323 7.79 24.51 -12.60
C ARG A 323 7.38 24.80 -11.15
N LYS A 324 7.11 23.76 -10.36
CA LYS A 324 6.79 23.89 -8.93
C LYS A 324 8.04 23.76 -8.04
N MET A 325 9.16 23.31 -8.62
CA MET A 325 10.43 23.29 -7.91
C MET A 325 10.94 24.74 -7.76
N GLY A 326 10.99 25.21 -6.52
CA GLY A 326 11.68 26.46 -6.17
C GLY A 326 13.15 26.18 -5.84
N GLN A 327 13.62 26.72 -4.72
CA GLN A 327 14.95 26.39 -4.21
C GLN A 327 15.00 24.89 -3.87
N THR A 328 15.92 24.17 -4.54
CA THR A 328 15.95 22.71 -4.47
C THR A 328 17.33 22.18 -4.10
N LEU A 329 17.36 21.19 -3.19
CA LEU A 329 18.54 20.44 -2.80
C LEU A 329 18.37 18.96 -3.21
N PHE A 330 19.23 18.48 -4.09
CA PHE A 330 19.34 17.07 -4.42
C PHE A 330 20.32 16.38 -3.49
N VAL A 331 19.90 15.28 -2.87
CA VAL A 331 20.73 14.47 -1.98
C VAL A 331 20.90 13.07 -2.59
N SER A 332 22.14 12.67 -2.86
CA SER A 332 22.44 11.36 -3.43
C SER A 332 23.90 10.97 -3.23
N ALA A 333 24.15 9.69 -2.95
CA ALA A 333 25.51 9.13 -2.97
C ALA A 333 26.01 8.88 -4.40
N THR A 334 25.11 8.85 -5.39
CA THR A 334 25.36 8.56 -6.80
C THR A 334 24.48 9.44 -7.68
N PRO A 335 24.68 10.77 -7.71
CA PRO A 335 23.84 11.69 -8.47
C PRO A 335 23.78 11.29 -9.95
N GLY A 336 22.61 11.46 -10.57
CA GLY A 336 22.36 11.10 -11.95
C GLY A 336 22.69 12.24 -12.94
N LYS A 337 22.33 11.99 -14.21
CA LYS A 337 22.55 12.99 -15.26
C LYS A 337 21.68 14.23 -15.08
N TYR A 338 20.48 14.08 -14.52
CA TYR A 338 19.57 15.19 -14.31
C TYR A 338 20.17 16.19 -13.31
N GLU A 339 20.63 15.70 -12.15
CA GLU A 339 21.25 16.53 -11.12
C GLU A 339 22.52 17.22 -11.64
N ALA A 340 23.36 16.49 -12.38
CA ALA A 340 24.58 17.05 -12.95
C ALA A 340 24.33 18.19 -13.96
N GLN A 341 23.16 18.17 -14.64
CA GLN A 341 22.79 19.20 -15.64
C GLN A 341 22.07 20.40 -15.04
N HIS A 342 21.39 20.22 -13.88
CA HIS A 342 20.51 21.24 -13.29
C HIS A 342 21.02 21.81 -11.97
N SER A 343 22.12 21.28 -11.40
CA SER A 343 22.71 21.80 -10.18
C SER A 343 23.74 22.88 -10.49
N GLU A 344 23.59 24.04 -9.86
CA GLU A 344 24.59 25.15 -9.94
C GLU A 344 25.81 24.83 -9.07
N PHE A 345 25.59 24.18 -7.93
CA PHE A 345 26.64 23.86 -6.96
C PHE A 345 26.57 22.37 -6.59
N VAL A 346 27.75 21.75 -6.46
CA VAL A 346 27.90 20.37 -5.99
C VAL A 346 28.82 20.37 -4.78
N GLN A 347 28.32 19.84 -3.67
CA GLN A 347 29.09 19.66 -2.45
C GLN A 347 29.16 18.19 -2.07
N GLU A 348 30.33 17.72 -1.71
CA GLU A 348 30.52 16.35 -1.27
C GLU A 348 30.68 16.28 0.25
N GLN A 349 29.88 15.43 0.90
CA GLN A 349 30.07 15.08 2.30
C GLN A 349 30.60 13.65 2.41
N VAL A 350 31.91 13.48 2.30
CA VAL A 350 32.59 12.18 2.35
C VAL A 350 32.98 11.82 3.79
N ILE A 351 33.31 12.82 4.60
CA ILE A 351 33.80 12.62 5.96
C ILE A 351 32.70 12.14 6.90
N ARG A 352 32.96 11.03 7.61
CA ARG A 352 32.10 10.50 8.67
C ARG A 352 32.73 10.85 10.02
N PRO A 353 31.98 11.45 10.96
CA PRO A 353 32.48 11.78 12.31
C PRO A 353 32.97 10.55 13.09
N THR A 354 32.41 9.37 12.82
CA THR A 354 32.81 8.08 13.43
C THR A 354 34.18 7.58 12.95
N GLY A 355 34.78 8.21 11.96
CA GLY A 355 36.02 7.78 11.35
C GLY A 355 35.94 6.54 10.47
N LEU A 356 34.74 5.95 10.29
CA LEU A 356 34.53 4.73 9.52
C LEU A 356 34.96 4.89 8.05
N LEU A 357 35.79 3.98 7.62
CA LEU A 357 36.24 3.88 6.21
C LEU A 357 35.22 3.11 5.37
N ASP A 358 35.14 3.44 4.09
CA ASP A 358 34.48 2.56 3.13
C ASP A 358 35.17 1.16 3.12
N PRO A 359 34.43 0.05 2.93
CA PRO A 359 34.97 -1.29 3.05
C PRO A 359 36.01 -1.59 1.96
N PRO A 360 37.05 -2.41 2.23
CA PRO A 360 37.91 -2.94 1.19
C PRO A 360 37.13 -3.89 0.28
N ILE A 361 37.42 -3.84 -1.02
CA ILE A 361 36.79 -4.66 -2.04
C ILE A 361 37.83 -5.65 -2.54
N GLU A 362 37.50 -6.95 -2.52
CA GLU A 362 38.28 -8.03 -3.14
C GLU A 362 37.50 -8.62 -4.31
N ILE A 363 38.20 -8.98 -5.37
CA ILE A 363 37.63 -9.64 -6.55
C ILE A 363 38.18 -11.06 -6.58
N HIS A 364 37.29 -12.05 -6.52
CA HIS A 364 37.59 -13.45 -6.53
C HIS A 364 37.05 -14.12 -7.79
N PRO A 365 37.65 -15.21 -8.28
CA PRO A 365 37.16 -15.94 -9.45
C PRO A 365 35.80 -16.58 -9.17
N VAL A 366 35.05 -16.86 -10.23
CA VAL A 366 33.74 -17.53 -10.13
C VAL A 366 33.93 -19.02 -9.78
N ASP A 367 34.97 -19.63 -10.26
CA ASP A 367 35.32 -21.02 -9.92
C ASP A 367 35.63 -21.14 -8.42
N GLY A 368 34.97 -22.09 -7.72
CA GLY A 368 35.08 -22.24 -6.27
C GLY A 368 34.42 -21.15 -5.42
N GLN A 369 33.58 -20.27 -6.01
CA GLN A 369 32.97 -19.12 -5.30
C GLN A 369 32.09 -19.53 -4.09
N ILE A 370 31.45 -20.71 -4.15
CA ILE A 370 30.52 -21.13 -3.09
C ILE A 370 31.28 -21.56 -1.84
N GLU A 371 32.35 -22.31 -2.01
CA GLU A 371 33.23 -22.79 -0.94
C GLU A 371 34.00 -21.64 -0.30
N ASP A 372 34.53 -20.73 -1.11
CA ASP A 372 35.21 -19.51 -0.63
C ASP A 372 34.27 -18.62 0.17
N MET A 373 33.06 -18.37 -0.36
CA MET A 373 32.03 -17.60 0.32
C MET A 373 31.60 -18.26 1.62
N LEU A 374 31.39 -19.58 1.65
CA LEU A 374 31.03 -20.32 2.86
C LEU A 374 32.10 -20.17 3.94
N ALA A 375 33.38 -20.24 3.56
CA ALA A 375 34.51 -20.05 4.46
C ALA A 375 34.55 -18.60 5.01
N ALA A 376 34.32 -17.62 4.17
CA ALA A 376 34.24 -16.21 4.55
C ALA A 376 33.05 -15.92 5.51
N ILE A 377 31.87 -16.48 5.21
CA ILE A 377 30.68 -16.37 6.07
C ILE A 377 30.96 -16.97 7.46
N LYS A 378 31.49 -18.18 7.55
CA LYS A 378 31.81 -18.85 8.83
C LYS A 378 32.76 -18.03 9.69
N LYS A 379 33.76 -17.35 9.08
CA LYS A 379 34.67 -16.46 9.80
C LYS A 379 33.91 -15.25 10.42
N LYS A 380 32.97 -14.69 9.70
CA LYS A 380 32.19 -13.55 10.16
C LYS A 380 31.14 -13.92 11.21
N THR A 381 30.42 -15.00 10.99
CA THR A 381 29.48 -15.56 11.98
C THR A 381 30.15 -15.89 13.31
N ALA A 382 31.38 -16.40 13.28
CA ALA A 382 32.14 -16.72 14.51
C ALA A 382 32.44 -15.50 15.40
N VAL A 383 32.48 -14.28 14.85
CA VAL A 383 32.65 -13.02 15.57
C VAL A 383 31.34 -12.26 15.78
N GLY A 384 30.20 -12.88 15.45
CA GLY A 384 28.88 -12.30 15.64
C GLY A 384 28.47 -11.28 14.57
N GLU A 385 29.20 -11.16 13.48
CA GLU A 385 28.86 -10.27 12.35
C GLU A 385 27.92 -10.95 11.34
N ARG A 386 27.07 -10.15 10.70
CA ARG A 386 26.09 -10.61 9.72
C ARG A 386 26.68 -10.54 8.30
N THR A 387 26.10 -11.35 7.40
CA THR A 387 26.51 -11.39 5.99
C THR A 387 25.33 -11.14 5.06
N LEU A 388 25.57 -10.33 4.03
CA LEU A 388 24.64 -10.16 2.91
C LEU A 388 25.22 -10.87 1.67
N VAL A 389 24.36 -11.62 0.96
CA VAL A 389 24.73 -12.30 -0.28
C VAL A 389 23.80 -11.86 -1.40
N LEU A 390 24.36 -11.30 -2.46
CA LEU A 390 23.61 -10.82 -3.61
C LEU A 390 23.68 -11.77 -4.78
N THR A 391 22.51 -12.19 -5.26
CA THR A 391 22.30 -13.02 -6.43
C THR A 391 21.65 -12.26 -7.57
N LEU A 392 21.52 -12.87 -8.75
CA LEU A 392 20.82 -12.29 -9.91
C LEU A 392 19.40 -12.79 -10.08
N THR A 393 19.06 -13.97 -9.58
CA THR A 393 17.76 -14.59 -9.78
C THR A 393 17.12 -15.07 -8.47
N LYS A 394 15.78 -15.14 -8.42
CA LYS A 394 15.02 -15.67 -7.28
C LYS A 394 15.44 -17.12 -6.99
N LYS A 395 15.45 -17.94 -8.02
CA LYS A 395 15.83 -19.35 -7.89
C LYS A 395 17.21 -19.51 -7.26
N MET A 396 18.22 -18.73 -7.73
CA MET A 396 19.56 -18.76 -7.15
C MET A 396 19.56 -18.36 -5.67
N SER A 397 18.71 -17.40 -5.27
CA SER A 397 18.58 -17.03 -3.85
C SER A 397 18.02 -18.17 -3.00
N GLU A 398 17.02 -18.87 -3.51
CA GLU A 398 16.36 -20.00 -2.85
C GLU A 398 17.31 -21.20 -2.76
N ASP A 399 17.91 -21.62 -3.90
CA ASP A 399 18.85 -22.75 -3.98
C ASP A 399 20.07 -22.51 -3.05
N LEU A 400 20.59 -21.28 -3.00
CA LEU A 400 21.74 -20.94 -2.16
C LEU A 400 21.37 -20.92 -0.67
N THR A 401 20.16 -20.47 -0.34
CA THR A 401 19.65 -20.52 1.04
C THR A 401 19.51 -21.96 1.53
N GLU A 402 18.99 -22.86 0.70
CA GLU A 402 18.90 -24.29 1.03
C GLU A 402 20.29 -24.91 1.23
N PHE A 403 21.25 -24.60 0.35
CA PHE A 403 22.63 -25.05 0.48
C PHE A 403 23.28 -24.58 1.78
N PHE A 404 23.19 -23.28 2.12
CA PHE A 404 23.79 -22.75 3.34
C PHE A 404 23.12 -23.29 4.60
N SER A 405 21.80 -23.48 4.57
CA SER A 405 21.07 -24.12 5.65
C SER A 405 21.54 -25.55 5.89
N SER A 406 21.75 -26.32 4.81
CA SER A 406 22.29 -27.68 4.89
C SER A 406 23.73 -27.71 5.39
N ALA A 407 24.52 -26.66 5.17
CA ALA A 407 25.88 -26.47 5.70
C ALA A 407 25.91 -25.98 7.17
N GLY A 408 24.74 -25.89 7.83
CA GLY A 408 24.59 -25.55 9.24
C GLY A 408 24.57 -24.04 9.55
N LEU A 409 24.40 -23.19 8.57
CA LEU A 409 24.24 -21.74 8.78
C LEU A 409 22.78 -21.38 9.00
N LYS A 410 22.53 -20.38 9.84
CA LYS A 410 21.22 -19.75 9.98
C LYS A 410 21.06 -18.72 8.87
N VAL A 411 20.22 -19.02 7.88
CA VAL A 411 20.08 -18.21 6.65
C VAL A 411 18.62 -17.97 6.31
N LYS A 412 18.32 -16.78 5.79
CA LYS A 412 17.03 -16.45 5.17
C LYS A 412 17.26 -15.81 3.79
N TYR A 413 16.24 -15.86 2.94
CA TYR A 413 16.28 -15.16 1.65
C TYR A 413 15.25 -14.00 1.61
N LEU A 414 15.50 -13.06 0.69
CA LEU A 414 14.65 -11.92 0.47
C LEU A 414 14.55 -11.57 -1.02
N HIS A 415 13.34 -11.59 -1.58
CA HIS A 415 13.06 -11.17 -2.96
C HIS A 415 11.73 -10.39 -3.07
N SER A 416 11.35 -10.03 -4.31
CA SER A 416 10.21 -9.12 -4.59
C SER A 416 8.84 -9.65 -4.18
N ASP A 417 8.68 -10.98 -4.00
CA ASP A 417 7.38 -11.60 -3.73
C ASP A 417 7.07 -11.66 -2.23
N ILE A 418 8.05 -11.29 -1.39
CA ILE A 418 7.86 -11.21 0.07
C ILE A 418 7.13 -9.92 0.40
N ALA A 419 6.05 -10.03 1.18
CA ALA A 419 5.26 -8.90 1.64
C ALA A 419 6.11 -7.88 2.43
N ASN A 420 5.71 -6.61 2.40
CA ASN A 420 6.50 -5.55 3.04
C ASN A 420 6.63 -5.75 4.56
N GLU A 421 5.59 -6.24 5.23
CA GLU A 421 5.61 -6.52 6.67
C GLU A 421 6.62 -7.64 7.00
N GLU A 422 6.57 -8.73 6.26
CA GLU A 422 7.51 -9.85 6.39
C GLU A 422 8.96 -9.42 6.09
N ARG A 423 9.14 -8.54 5.10
CA ARG A 423 10.44 -7.96 4.80
C ARG A 423 11.02 -7.18 5.99
N LEU A 424 10.21 -6.36 6.65
CA LEU A 424 10.63 -5.59 7.82
C LEU A 424 10.97 -6.52 9.00
N ARG A 425 10.19 -7.58 9.19
CA ARG A 425 10.45 -8.61 10.20
C ARG A 425 11.78 -9.31 9.95
N ILE A 426 12.04 -9.77 8.73
CA ILE A 426 13.32 -10.43 8.36
C ILE A 426 14.51 -9.50 8.64
N LEU A 427 14.41 -8.21 8.33
CA LEU A 427 15.48 -7.25 8.58
C LEU A 427 15.71 -6.99 10.09
N LYS A 428 14.64 -6.95 10.88
CA LYS A 428 14.72 -6.84 12.34
C LYS A 428 15.40 -8.08 12.93
N GLU A 429 14.97 -9.27 12.56
CA GLU A 429 15.54 -10.56 12.99
C GLU A 429 17.04 -10.70 12.62
N LEU A 430 17.44 -10.18 11.44
CA LEU A 430 18.86 -10.13 11.04
C LEU A 430 19.67 -9.28 12.02
N ARG A 431 19.16 -8.10 12.39
CA ARG A 431 19.79 -7.18 13.34
C ARG A 431 19.84 -7.77 14.74
N GLU A 432 18.77 -8.41 15.20
CA GLU A 432 18.68 -9.10 16.50
C GLU A 432 19.55 -10.35 16.58
N GLY A 433 19.98 -10.88 15.42
CA GLY A 433 20.88 -12.04 15.35
C GLY A 433 20.18 -13.38 15.43
N GLU A 434 18.92 -13.45 15.12
CA GLU A 434 18.20 -14.72 15.01
C GLU A 434 18.76 -15.59 13.89
N PHE A 435 19.28 -14.95 12.82
CA PHE A 435 20.01 -15.60 11.75
C PHE A 435 21.22 -14.76 11.30
N ASP A 436 22.17 -15.38 10.57
CA ASP A 436 23.48 -14.80 10.30
C ASP A 436 23.65 -14.33 8.85
N VAL A 437 22.91 -14.92 7.91
CA VAL A 437 23.07 -14.69 6.47
C VAL A 437 21.75 -14.32 5.82
N LEU A 438 21.75 -13.23 5.08
CA LEU A 438 20.62 -12.82 4.25
C LEU A 438 21.00 -12.91 2.77
N VAL A 439 20.31 -13.76 2.01
CA VAL A 439 20.52 -13.97 0.58
C VAL A 439 19.41 -13.25 -0.21
N GLY A 440 19.74 -12.60 -1.30
CA GLY A 440 18.67 -12.05 -2.16
C GLY A 440 19.17 -11.28 -3.38
N ILE A 441 18.21 -10.82 -4.19
CA ILE A 441 18.50 -10.19 -5.49
C ILE A 441 18.80 -8.71 -5.35
N ASN A 442 17.88 -7.97 -4.78
CA ASN A 442 17.96 -6.54 -4.55
C ASN A 442 17.65 -6.27 -3.08
N LEU A 443 18.57 -6.74 -2.24
CA LEU A 443 18.39 -6.75 -0.79
C LEU A 443 18.20 -5.36 -0.21
N LEU A 444 18.74 -4.36 -0.90
CA LEU A 444 18.98 -3.06 -0.31
C LEU A 444 18.37 -1.98 -1.20
N ARG A 445 17.04 -1.94 -1.22
CA ARG A 445 16.37 -0.71 -1.58
C ARG A 445 16.72 0.36 -0.54
N GLU A 446 16.60 1.61 -0.91
CA GLU A 446 16.89 2.79 -0.10
C GLU A 446 16.17 2.70 1.26
N GLY A 447 16.81 3.16 2.32
CA GLY A 447 16.22 3.22 3.66
C GLY A 447 16.57 2.09 4.62
N ILE A 448 17.49 1.16 4.28
CA ILE A 448 17.93 0.08 5.18
C ILE A 448 19.28 0.41 5.81
N ASP A 449 19.36 0.36 7.12
CA ASP A 449 20.53 0.60 7.94
C ASP A 449 20.88 -0.65 8.76
N LEU A 450 22.01 -1.30 8.42
CA LEU A 450 22.45 -2.56 8.98
C LEU A 450 23.90 -2.47 9.48
N PRO A 451 24.17 -1.81 10.62
CA PRO A 451 25.53 -1.67 11.13
C PRO A 451 26.17 -3.01 11.55
N GLU A 452 25.39 -4.05 11.75
CA GLU A 452 25.82 -5.39 12.15
C GLU A 452 26.46 -6.18 10.99
N VAL A 453 26.31 -5.69 9.74
CA VAL A 453 26.82 -6.40 8.55
C VAL A 453 28.33 -6.19 8.40
N GLY A 454 29.09 -7.26 8.51
CA GLY A 454 30.54 -7.28 8.33
C GLY A 454 31.02 -7.85 7.00
N LEU A 455 30.14 -8.50 6.20
CA LEU A 455 30.48 -9.06 4.89
C LEU A 455 29.37 -8.83 3.88
N LEU A 456 29.77 -8.42 2.68
CA LEU A 456 28.93 -8.41 1.49
C LEU A 456 29.58 -9.28 0.42
N ALA A 457 28.88 -10.31 -0.03
CA ALA A 457 29.26 -11.14 -1.15
C ALA A 457 28.38 -10.86 -2.37
N ILE A 458 28.96 -10.57 -3.50
CA ILE A 458 28.27 -10.26 -4.75
C ILE A 458 28.62 -11.31 -5.78
N LEU A 459 27.66 -12.19 -6.09
CA LEU A 459 27.82 -13.23 -7.11
C LEU A 459 27.57 -12.63 -8.50
N ASP A 460 28.24 -13.21 -9.53
CA ASP A 460 28.09 -12.76 -10.91
C ASP A 460 28.24 -11.21 -11.05
N ALA A 461 29.27 -10.65 -10.44
CA ALA A 461 29.48 -9.21 -10.43
C ALA A 461 29.82 -8.64 -11.82
N ASP A 462 30.32 -9.48 -12.72
CA ASP A 462 30.67 -9.18 -14.11
C ASP A 462 29.49 -9.29 -15.09
N LYS A 463 28.33 -9.77 -14.67
CA LYS A 463 27.14 -9.84 -15.52
C LYS A 463 26.49 -8.46 -15.64
N GLU A 464 26.76 -7.78 -16.75
CA GLU A 464 26.25 -6.43 -16.98
C GLU A 464 24.72 -6.39 -16.95
N GLY A 465 24.18 -5.36 -16.28
CA GLY A 465 22.73 -5.13 -16.15
C GLY A 465 22.41 -4.12 -15.07
N PHE A 466 21.11 -3.82 -14.91
CA PHE A 466 20.63 -2.85 -13.94
C PHE A 466 21.12 -3.13 -12.51
N LEU A 467 21.13 -4.40 -12.09
CA LEU A 467 21.54 -4.82 -10.75
C LEU A 467 23.07 -4.79 -10.52
N ARG A 468 23.85 -4.65 -11.55
CA ARG A 468 25.31 -4.61 -11.51
C ARG A 468 25.88 -3.34 -12.17
N SER A 469 25.04 -2.28 -12.28
CA SER A 469 25.51 -0.95 -12.67
C SER A 469 26.44 -0.36 -11.61
N ALA A 470 27.32 0.57 -11.99
CA ALA A 470 28.21 1.25 -11.05
C ALA A 470 27.43 1.89 -9.88
N THR A 471 26.30 2.52 -10.16
CA THR A 471 25.39 3.08 -9.15
C THR A 471 24.92 2.03 -8.15
N SER A 472 24.41 0.89 -8.66
CA SER A 472 23.93 -0.20 -7.80
C SER A 472 25.03 -0.78 -6.93
N LEU A 473 26.23 -0.99 -7.50
CA LEU A 473 27.39 -1.50 -6.76
C LEU A 473 27.83 -0.53 -5.66
N ILE A 474 27.99 0.76 -5.95
CA ILE A 474 28.37 1.79 -4.96
C ILE A 474 27.34 1.85 -3.81
N GLN A 475 26.04 1.85 -4.12
CA GLN A 475 24.97 1.88 -3.12
C GLN A 475 25.02 0.68 -2.18
N ILE A 476 25.25 -0.51 -2.72
CA ILE A 476 25.30 -1.75 -1.96
C ILE A 476 26.56 -1.83 -1.11
N ILE A 477 27.72 -1.48 -1.67
CA ILE A 477 28.99 -1.41 -0.96
C ILE A 477 28.90 -0.47 0.25
N GLY A 478 28.23 0.67 0.06
CA GLY A 478 28.02 1.67 1.11
C GLY A 478 27.22 1.14 2.33
N ARG A 479 26.43 0.07 2.17
CA ARG A 479 25.68 -0.52 3.31
C ARG A 479 26.60 -1.21 4.33
N VAL A 480 27.76 -1.69 3.91
CA VAL A 480 28.75 -2.32 4.80
C VAL A 480 29.71 -1.29 5.43
N ALA A 481 29.67 -0.04 5.00
CA ALA A 481 30.55 1.04 5.48
C ALA A 481 30.24 1.51 6.92
N ARG A 482 29.29 0.89 7.62
CA ARG A 482 28.94 1.17 9.02
C ARG A 482 29.60 0.24 10.03
N ASN A 483 30.29 -0.78 9.57
CA ASN A 483 31.05 -1.73 10.36
C ASN A 483 32.55 -1.52 10.14
N VAL A 484 33.33 -1.41 11.23
CA VAL A 484 34.80 -1.22 11.15
C VAL A 484 35.49 -2.39 10.43
N ASN A 485 34.94 -3.61 10.57
CA ASN A 485 35.42 -4.83 9.95
C ASN A 485 34.73 -5.13 8.60
N GLY A 486 33.97 -4.16 8.06
CA GLY A 486 33.24 -4.33 6.83
C GLY A 486 34.14 -4.71 5.66
N LYS A 487 33.75 -5.73 4.89
CA LYS A 487 34.45 -6.26 3.72
C LYS A 487 33.49 -6.60 2.60
N VAL A 488 33.90 -6.38 1.36
CA VAL A 488 33.15 -6.76 0.16
C VAL A 488 33.94 -7.73 -0.66
N ILE A 489 33.31 -8.83 -1.10
CA ILE A 489 33.84 -9.78 -2.06
C ILE A 489 32.96 -9.77 -3.31
N MET A 490 33.55 -9.51 -4.46
CA MET A 490 32.91 -9.62 -5.77
C MET A 490 33.42 -10.86 -6.47
N TYR A 491 32.52 -11.76 -6.84
CA TYR A 491 32.87 -12.95 -7.65
C TYR A 491 32.68 -12.62 -9.12
N ALA A 492 33.77 -12.63 -9.88
CA ALA A 492 33.80 -12.26 -11.27
C ALA A 492 35.05 -12.83 -11.97
N ASP A 493 34.91 -13.29 -13.23
CA ASP A 493 36.01 -13.73 -14.06
C ASP A 493 36.63 -12.58 -14.88
N SER A 494 35.89 -11.47 -15.02
CA SER A 494 36.35 -10.26 -15.71
C SER A 494 35.91 -9.00 -14.96
N ILE A 495 36.74 -7.97 -15.04
CA ILE A 495 36.44 -6.68 -14.43
C ILE A 495 35.71 -5.80 -15.45
N THR A 496 34.42 -5.53 -15.22
CA THR A 496 33.64 -4.63 -16.07
C THR A 496 33.92 -3.15 -15.74
N ALA A 497 33.56 -2.25 -16.66
CA ALA A 497 33.67 -0.81 -16.42
C ALA A 497 32.85 -0.34 -15.20
N ALA A 498 31.69 -0.98 -14.95
CA ALA A 498 30.87 -0.69 -13.78
C ALA A 498 31.54 -1.11 -12.46
N MET A 499 32.17 -2.26 -12.43
CA MET A 499 32.97 -2.72 -11.28
C MET A 499 34.16 -1.81 -11.04
N GLN A 500 34.92 -1.48 -12.08
CA GLN A 500 36.09 -0.61 -11.98
C GLN A 500 35.69 0.75 -11.38
N ASN A 501 34.61 1.37 -11.90
CA ASN A 501 34.12 2.66 -11.38
C ASN A 501 33.71 2.56 -9.90
N ALA A 502 33.06 1.45 -9.50
CA ALA A 502 32.65 1.26 -8.11
C ALA A 502 33.86 1.07 -7.17
N VAL A 503 34.87 0.32 -7.61
CA VAL A 503 36.13 0.13 -6.87
C VAL A 503 36.90 1.45 -6.74
N ASP A 504 37.05 2.18 -7.82
CA ASP A 504 37.81 3.45 -7.84
C ASP A 504 37.16 4.50 -6.94
N GLU A 505 35.83 4.65 -7.01
CA GLU A 505 35.10 5.60 -6.18
C GLU A 505 35.15 5.22 -4.70
N THR A 506 34.96 3.93 -4.37
CA THR A 506 35.08 3.46 -3.00
C THR A 506 36.48 3.69 -2.44
N ASN A 507 37.52 3.42 -3.23
CA ASN A 507 38.91 3.66 -2.84
C ASN A 507 39.23 5.14 -2.72
N ARG A 508 38.63 6.02 -3.54
CA ARG A 508 38.74 7.48 -3.44
C ARG A 508 38.21 7.96 -2.10
N ARG A 509 36.96 7.59 -1.77
CA ARG A 509 36.31 7.94 -0.50
C ARG A 509 37.09 7.41 0.69
N ARG A 510 37.55 6.15 0.62
CA ARG A 510 38.35 5.51 1.67
C ARG A 510 39.65 6.29 1.94
N ARG A 511 40.36 6.74 0.90
CA ARG A 511 41.59 7.55 1.05
C ARG A 511 41.32 8.89 1.71
N ILE A 512 40.27 9.60 1.30
CA ILE A 512 39.88 10.90 1.88
C ILE A 512 39.62 10.75 3.37
N GLN A 513 38.79 9.76 3.76
CA GLN A 513 38.47 9.50 5.16
C GLN A 513 39.70 9.09 5.98
N ALA A 514 40.55 8.21 5.42
CA ALA A 514 41.77 7.77 6.10
C ALA A 514 42.72 8.93 6.37
N THR A 515 42.94 9.82 5.39
CA THR A 515 43.76 11.02 5.57
C THR A 515 43.18 11.96 6.64
N TYR A 516 41.85 12.15 6.62
CA TYR A 516 41.17 12.94 7.65
C TYR A 516 41.36 12.35 9.05
N ASN A 517 41.16 11.03 9.19
CA ASN A 517 41.36 10.34 10.46
C ASN A 517 42.80 10.52 11.02
N GLN A 518 43.81 10.42 10.14
CA GLN A 518 45.21 10.62 10.52
C GLN A 518 45.49 12.06 11.01
N ILE A 519 44.96 13.07 10.28
CA ILE A 519 45.15 14.47 10.64
C ILE A 519 44.49 14.80 11.98
N HIS A 520 43.31 14.24 12.23
CA HIS A 520 42.49 14.52 13.41
C HIS A 520 42.60 13.49 14.53
N ASN A 521 43.49 12.49 14.42
CA ASN A 521 43.69 11.41 15.38
C ASN A 521 42.38 10.67 15.74
N ILE A 522 41.52 10.41 14.73
CA ILE A 522 40.25 9.74 14.91
C ILE A 522 40.45 8.21 14.74
N THR A 523 40.02 7.45 15.74
CA THR A 523 39.95 6.00 15.67
C THR A 523 38.57 5.56 15.20
N PRO A 524 38.46 4.79 14.09
CA PRO A 524 37.15 4.34 13.58
C PRO A 524 36.41 3.45 14.57
N HIS A 525 35.11 3.68 14.76
CA HIS A 525 34.24 2.85 15.61
C HIS A 525 33.00 2.42 14.82
N THR A 526 32.60 1.15 14.98
CA THR A 526 31.33 0.64 14.45
C THR A 526 30.16 1.44 15.01
N VAL A 527 29.20 1.80 14.17
CA VAL A 527 27.97 2.48 14.61
C VAL A 527 27.14 1.49 15.41
N VAL A 528 26.81 1.85 16.65
CA VAL A 528 25.85 1.13 17.47
C VAL A 528 24.53 1.90 17.42
N LYS A 529 23.49 1.29 16.89
CA LYS A 529 22.17 1.91 16.76
C LYS A 529 21.14 1.00 17.44
N GLU A 530 20.38 1.59 18.34
CA GLU A 530 19.25 0.91 18.98
C GLU A 530 18.27 0.39 17.92
N ILE A 531 17.80 -0.84 18.09
CA ILE A 531 16.76 -1.42 17.25
C ILE A 531 15.43 -0.80 17.69
N ARG A 532 15.09 0.34 17.08
CA ARG A 532 13.80 0.96 17.34
C ARG A 532 12.74 0.27 16.52
N GLU A 533 11.59 0.02 17.11
CA GLU A 533 10.40 -0.30 16.35
C GLU A 533 10.11 0.89 15.42
N LEU A 534 9.79 0.60 14.16
CA LEU A 534 9.25 1.63 13.28
C LEU A 534 8.05 2.25 14.01
N PRO A 535 7.81 3.58 13.88
CA PRO A 535 6.66 4.21 14.54
C PRO A 535 5.43 3.36 14.31
N ASP A 536 4.55 3.25 15.30
CA ASP A 536 3.33 2.41 15.33
C ASP A 536 2.41 2.49 14.10
N THR A 537 2.73 3.34 13.14
CA THR A 537 2.16 3.42 11.79
C THR A 537 2.17 2.11 11.00
N TYR A 538 3.00 1.12 11.41
CA TYR A 538 3.06 -0.21 10.77
C TYR A 538 2.63 -1.34 11.70
N SER A 539 2.40 -1.08 12.98
CA SER A 539 1.93 -2.07 13.96
C SER A 539 0.41 -2.15 14.08
N VAL A 540 -0.34 -1.61 13.13
CA VAL A 540 -1.77 -1.88 13.06
C VAL A 540 -1.94 -3.33 12.61
N THR A 541 -2.04 -4.22 13.59
CA THR A 541 -2.63 -5.54 13.41
C THR A 541 -3.90 -5.35 12.58
N SER A 542 -3.88 -5.87 11.37
CA SER A 542 -5.05 -5.89 10.50
C SER A 542 -6.25 -6.40 11.32
N PRO A 543 -7.40 -5.74 11.33
CA PRO A 543 -8.59 -6.20 12.06
C PRO A 543 -8.95 -7.67 11.74
N LYS A 544 -8.54 -8.18 10.57
CA LYS A 544 -8.69 -9.58 10.18
C LYS A 544 -7.72 -10.53 10.88
N ALA A 545 -6.56 -10.09 11.34
CA ALA A 545 -5.65 -10.93 12.14
C ALA A 545 -6.16 -11.08 13.57
N SER A 546 -6.68 -10.01 14.19
CA SER A 546 -7.25 -10.08 15.54
C SER A 546 -8.56 -10.86 15.57
N GLN A 547 -9.38 -10.81 14.52
CA GLN A 547 -10.58 -11.68 14.41
C GLN A 547 -10.20 -13.16 14.25
N ARG A 548 -9.16 -13.50 13.49
CA ARG A 548 -8.69 -14.89 13.36
C ARG A 548 -8.02 -15.43 14.62
N GLU A 549 -7.37 -14.59 15.42
CA GLU A 549 -6.84 -14.98 16.74
C GLU A 549 -7.96 -15.10 17.77
N HIS A 550 -8.96 -14.25 17.77
CA HIS A 550 -10.15 -14.37 18.61
C HIS A 550 -11.00 -15.58 18.23
N GLU A 551 -11.16 -15.88 16.93
CA GLU A 551 -11.84 -17.09 16.45
C GLU A 551 -11.05 -18.37 16.79
N ARG A 552 -9.71 -18.34 16.78
CA ARG A 552 -8.87 -19.46 17.23
C ARG A 552 -8.89 -19.64 18.74
N ALA A 553 -8.92 -18.55 19.51
CA ALA A 553 -9.06 -18.59 20.96
C ALA A 553 -10.46 -19.06 21.39
N ALA A 554 -11.51 -18.66 20.67
CA ALA A 554 -12.87 -19.11 20.92
C ALA A 554 -13.12 -20.59 20.56
N MET A 555 -12.28 -21.19 19.72
CA MET A 555 -12.34 -22.63 19.39
C MET A 555 -11.59 -23.53 20.37
N SER A 556 -10.89 -22.99 21.36
CA SER A 556 -10.08 -23.73 22.35
C SER A 556 -10.67 -23.82 23.76
N GLU A 557 -11.85 -23.28 24.02
CA GLU A 557 -12.53 -23.48 25.31
C GLU A 557 -13.61 -24.54 25.24
N PRO A 558 -13.70 -25.45 26.24
CA PRO A 558 -14.70 -26.53 26.24
C PRO A 558 -16.07 -26.00 26.64
N ALA A 559 -17.07 -26.52 25.96
CA ALA A 559 -18.49 -26.24 26.14
C ALA A 559 -18.97 -26.36 27.60
N MET A 560 -19.53 -25.28 28.15
CA MET A 560 -20.45 -25.36 29.29
C MET A 560 -21.66 -24.47 29.09
N ASN A 561 -22.79 -25.18 29.00
CA ASN A 561 -24.16 -24.82 29.34
C ASN A 561 -24.84 -23.56 28.82
N GLU A 562 -25.78 -23.85 27.93
CA GLU A 562 -26.98 -23.05 27.67
C GLU A 562 -27.84 -22.84 28.92
N SER A 563 -28.20 -21.62 29.15
CA SER A 563 -29.60 -21.22 29.44
C SER A 563 -29.61 -19.70 29.80
N ALA A 564 -30.27 -18.94 29.00
CA ALA A 564 -31.26 -17.92 29.35
C ALA A 564 -31.30 -16.73 28.37
N MET A 565 -32.47 -16.60 27.80
CA MET A 565 -33.22 -15.40 27.45
C MET A 565 -32.98 -14.71 26.11
N ASN A 566 -33.92 -15.04 25.23
CA ASN A 566 -34.43 -14.25 24.12
C ASN A 566 -35.00 -12.91 24.59
N GLU A 567 -34.55 -11.81 23.98
CA GLU A 567 -35.39 -10.65 23.73
C GLU A 567 -35.11 -10.10 22.31
N PRO A 568 -36.14 -9.71 21.56
CA PRO A 568 -35.98 -9.35 20.14
C PRO A 568 -35.57 -7.89 19.97
N ASP A 569 -34.51 -7.69 19.21
CA ASP A 569 -33.98 -6.37 18.81
C ASP A 569 -34.87 -5.77 17.73
N THR A 570 -35.63 -4.74 18.10
CA THR A 570 -36.51 -3.97 17.20
C THR A 570 -35.78 -2.75 16.68
N ASN A 571 -34.99 -2.90 15.62
CA ASN A 571 -34.49 -1.75 14.88
C ASN A 571 -35.27 -1.59 13.54
N PRO A 572 -36.13 -0.56 13.40
CA PRO A 572 -37.03 -0.43 12.25
C PRO A 572 -36.33 -0.12 10.91
N TYR A 573 -35.02 0.12 10.91
CA TYR A 573 -34.28 0.45 9.68
C TYR A 573 -33.67 -0.76 8.97
N LEU A 574 -33.51 -1.91 9.65
CA LEU A 574 -32.99 -3.14 9.01
C LEU A 574 -34.04 -3.84 8.15
N HIS A 575 -35.33 -3.69 8.46
CA HIS A 575 -36.41 -4.34 7.69
C HIS A 575 -36.72 -3.69 6.33
N LYS A 576 -36.29 -2.44 6.10
CA LYS A 576 -36.54 -1.77 4.80
C LYS A 576 -35.52 -2.10 3.71
N VAL A 577 -34.34 -2.58 4.08
CA VAL A 577 -33.28 -2.94 3.11
C VAL A 577 -33.45 -4.39 2.64
N VAL A 578 -33.95 -5.28 3.53
CA VAL A 578 -34.19 -6.71 3.19
C VAL A 578 -35.45 -6.86 2.36
N ALA A 579 -36.48 -6.04 2.57
CA ALA A 579 -37.72 -6.10 1.78
C ALA A 579 -37.57 -5.65 0.31
N LYS A 580 -36.56 -4.84 -0.01
CA LYS A 580 -36.30 -4.43 -1.40
C LYS A 580 -35.49 -5.44 -2.22
N THR A 581 -34.80 -6.37 -1.55
CA THR A 581 -34.08 -7.47 -2.24
C THR A 581 -34.97 -8.67 -2.55
N ASP A 582 -36.03 -8.91 -1.77
CA ASP A 582 -36.96 -10.00 -2.02
C ASP A 582 -37.99 -9.71 -3.13
N GLU A 583 -38.34 -8.44 -3.37
CA GLU A 583 -39.22 -8.08 -4.50
C GLU A 583 -38.53 -8.17 -5.88
N ALA A 584 -37.19 -8.12 -5.94
CA ALA A 584 -36.45 -8.30 -7.19
C ALA A 584 -36.29 -9.77 -7.61
N ALA A 585 -36.49 -10.70 -6.70
CA ALA A 585 -36.40 -12.15 -6.96
C ALA A 585 -37.73 -12.78 -7.38
N ALA A 586 -38.86 -12.08 -7.22
CA ALA A 586 -40.20 -12.62 -7.49
C ALA A 586 -40.72 -12.39 -8.92
N VAL A 587 -39.98 -11.72 -9.79
CA VAL A 587 -40.45 -11.39 -11.16
C VAL A 587 -39.93 -12.35 -12.25
N THR A 588 -39.11 -13.36 -11.88
CA THR A 588 -38.52 -14.27 -12.88
C THR A 588 -39.10 -15.71 -12.87
N SER A 589 -40.20 -16.00 -12.17
CA SER A 589 -40.76 -17.33 -12.13
C SER A 589 -42.26 -17.40 -12.48
N VAL A 590 -42.64 -16.90 -13.65
CA VAL A 590 -43.93 -17.24 -14.26
C VAL A 590 -43.69 -17.47 -15.75
N ILE A 591 -43.49 -18.69 -16.15
CA ILE A 591 -43.99 -19.36 -17.38
C ILE A 591 -43.52 -20.82 -17.32
N GLY A 592 -44.52 -21.72 -17.35
CA GLY A 592 -44.41 -23.12 -17.77
C GLY A 592 -44.57 -24.20 -16.69
N GLY A 593 -45.57 -24.56 -16.42
CA GLY A 593 -46.73 -25.44 -16.28
C GLY A 593 -46.46 -26.93 -16.12
N ALA A 594 -47.11 -27.46 -15.15
CA ALA A 594 -47.90 -28.72 -15.09
C ALA A 594 -47.20 -30.06 -14.85
N THR A 595 -47.69 -30.64 -13.79
CA THR A 595 -48.19 -32.00 -13.45
C THR A 595 -47.24 -32.97 -12.72
N ALA A 596 -47.63 -33.22 -11.55
CA ALA A 596 -48.35 -34.30 -10.84
C ALA A 596 -47.47 -35.29 -10.06
N ALA A 597 -47.67 -35.21 -8.78
CA ALA A 597 -48.03 -36.24 -7.78
C ALA A 597 -47.24 -37.57 -7.70
N SER A 598 -46.73 -37.92 -6.51
CA SER A 598 -47.28 -38.91 -5.58
C SER A 598 -46.20 -39.51 -4.63
N THR A 599 -46.39 -39.24 -3.37
CA THR A 599 -46.32 -40.10 -2.16
C THR A 599 -45.34 -41.29 -2.10
N ALA A 600 -44.51 -41.39 -1.08
CA ALA A 600 -44.58 -42.24 0.09
C ALA A 600 -43.20 -42.56 0.72
N LYS A 601 -43.06 -42.30 2.00
CA LYS A 601 -42.19 -43.02 2.95
C LYS A 601 -42.94 -44.29 3.38
N PRO A 602 -42.35 -45.37 3.97
CA PRO A 602 -41.39 -45.35 5.09
C PRO A 602 -40.43 -46.59 5.23
N THR A 603 -39.49 -46.43 6.20
CA THR A 603 -38.99 -47.42 7.21
C THR A 603 -38.28 -48.73 6.80
N ALA A 604 -37.06 -48.98 7.29
CA ALA A 604 -36.67 -49.89 8.37
C ALA A 604 -35.21 -50.37 8.25
N LYS A 605 -34.47 -50.32 9.36
CA LYS A 605 -33.26 -51.11 9.65
C LYS A 605 -33.64 -52.54 9.98
N PRO A 606 -32.77 -53.57 9.93
CA PRO A 606 -31.61 -53.70 10.80
C PRO A 606 -30.41 -54.56 10.28
N SER A 607 -29.27 -54.33 10.96
CA SER A 607 -28.17 -55.22 11.38
C SER A 607 -27.75 -56.47 10.55
N THR A 608 -26.44 -56.57 10.27
CA THR A 608 -25.51 -57.62 10.81
C THR A 608 -24.09 -57.44 10.24
N LYS A 609 -23.07 -57.52 11.10
CA LYS A 609 -21.68 -57.82 10.74
C LYS A 609 -21.55 -59.35 10.48
N PRO A 610 -20.62 -59.82 9.65
CA PRO A 610 -19.28 -60.08 10.13
C PRO A 610 -18.12 -60.00 9.08
N THR A 611 -16.96 -59.71 9.63
CA THR A 611 -15.57 -60.12 9.26
C THR A 611 -15.27 -60.77 7.93
N SER A 612 -14.38 -60.13 7.15
CA SER A 612 -13.21 -60.79 6.54
C SER A 612 -12.34 -59.75 5.83
N LYS A 613 -11.01 -59.75 6.06
CA LYS A 613 -10.02 -59.07 5.24
C LYS A 613 -9.99 -59.71 3.86
N PRO A 614 -9.77 -58.90 2.80
CA PRO A 614 -8.88 -59.33 1.74
C PRO A 614 -7.90 -58.26 1.29
N SER A 615 -6.78 -58.75 0.96
CA SER A 615 -5.70 -58.37 0.04
C SER A 615 -5.81 -57.08 -0.80
N ALA A 616 -4.75 -56.28 -0.71
CA ALA A 616 -4.44 -55.08 -1.48
C ALA A 616 -4.16 -55.38 -2.96
N THR A 617 -4.80 -54.60 -3.83
CA THR A 617 -4.29 -54.03 -5.09
C THR A 617 -5.25 -52.88 -5.46
N SER A 618 -5.05 -51.70 -4.88
CA SER A 618 -5.75 -50.50 -5.36
C SER A 618 -4.91 -49.85 -6.47
N GLN A 619 -5.36 -50.02 -7.70
CA GLN A 619 -4.90 -49.20 -8.83
C GLN A 619 -5.21 -47.72 -8.50
N ALA A 620 -4.22 -46.84 -8.79
CA ALA A 620 -4.43 -45.40 -8.62
C ALA A 620 -5.62 -44.93 -9.49
N PRO A 621 -6.49 -44.04 -8.96
CA PRO A 621 -7.67 -43.58 -9.69
C PRO A 621 -7.29 -42.87 -11.00
N THR A 622 -8.05 -43.14 -12.05
CA THR A 622 -7.83 -42.49 -13.35
C THR A 622 -8.27 -41.04 -13.33
N PHE A 623 -7.72 -40.19 -14.20
CA PHE A 623 -8.12 -38.79 -14.31
C PHE A 623 -9.58 -38.62 -14.71
N ALA A 624 -10.16 -39.59 -15.44
CA ALA A 624 -11.58 -39.62 -15.79
C ALA A 624 -12.46 -39.81 -14.56
N GLU A 625 -12.12 -40.73 -13.65
CA GLU A 625 -12.84 -40.95 -12.39
C GLU A 625 -12.77 -39.75 -11.46
N LEU A 626 -11.58 -39.15 -11.33
CA LEU A 626 -11.39 -37.92 -10.54
C LEU A 626 -12.19 -36.72 -11.09
N THR A 627 -12.26 -36.59 -12.40
CA THR A 627 -13.06 -35.53 -13.04
C THR A 627 -14.56 -35.79 -12.89
N GLU A 628 -15.00 -37.05 -12.84
CA GLU A 628 -16.39 -37.40 -12.64
C GLU A 628 -16.86 -37.10 -11.21
N PHE A 629 -16.00 -37.23 -10.18
CA PHE A 629 -16.34 -36.77 -8.81
C PHE A 629 -16.60 -35.25 -8.80
N LEU A 630 -15.81 -34.48 -9.50
CA LEU A 630 -16.00 -33.02 -9.62
C LEU A 630 -17.27 -32.64 -10.37
N ARG A 631 -17.65 -33.38 -11.40
CA ARG A 631 -18.93 -33.18 -12.12
C ARG A 631 -20.15 -33.46 -11.25
N ARG A 632 -20.03 -34.36 -10.28
CA ARG A 632 -21.08 -34.68 -9.29
C ARG A 632 -21.07 -33.77 -8.08
N GLY A 633 -20.11 -32.79 -7.99
CA GLY A 633 -19.98 -31.90 -6.86
C GLY A 633 -19.34 -32.50 -5.61
N ASP A 634 -18.72 -33.72 -5.70
CA ASP A 634 -18.13 -34.39 -4.56
C ASP A 634 -16.64 -34.10 -4.40
N LEU A 635 -16.33 -32.90 -3.93
CA LEU A 635 -14.97 -32.39 -3.71
C LEU A 635 -14.23 -33.23 -2.65
N LYS A 636 -14.93 -33.71 -1.60
CA LYS A 636 -14.33 -34.53 -0.53
C LYS A 636 -13.82 -35.87 -1.02
N GLN A 637 -14.58 -36.51 -1.91
CA GLN A 637 -14.17 -37.81 -2.49
C GLN A 637 -13.04 -37.61 -3.50
N PHE A 638 -13.06 -36.50 -4.25
CA PHE A 638 -11.95 -36.07 -5.12
C PHE A 638 -10.65 -35.89 -4.33
N GLU A 639 -10.64 -35.11 -3.25
CA GLU A 639 -9.48 -34.86 -2.39
C GLU A 639 -8.90 -36.17 -1.83
N LYS A 640 -9.75 -37.01 -1.27
CA LYS A 640 -9.35 -38.31 -0.71
C LYS A 640 -8.70 -39.21 -1.76
N SER A 641 -9.22 -39.20 -2.98
CA SER A 641 -8.73 -40.02 -4.07
C SER A 641 -7.45 -39.43 -4.72
N ALA A 642 -7.36 -38.12 -4.78
CA ALA A 642 -6.18 -37.38 -5.31
C ALA A 642 -4.94 -37.44 -4.38
N CYS A 643 -5.15 -37.66 -3.08
CA CYS A 643 -4.02 -37.82 -2.12
C CYS A 643 -3.12 -39.01 -2.43
N VAL A 644 -3.63 -40.05 -3.10
CA VAL A 644 -2.91 -41.30 -3.42
C VAL A 644 -2.00 -41.13 -4.66
N LEU A 645 -2.16 -40.03 -5.42
CA LEU A 645 -1.37 -39.76 -6.65
C LEU A 645 0.07 -39.34 -6.35
N SER A 646 0.99 -39.81 -7.20
CA SER A 646 2.38 -39.36 -7.17
C SER A 646 2.51 -37.85 -7.55
N PRO A 647 3.58 -37.15 -7.16
CA PRO A 647 3.79 -35.75 -7.53
C PRO A 647 3.75 -35.47 -9.04
N LYS A 648 4.22 -36.42 -9.86
CA LYS A 648 4.16 -36.32 -11.35
C LYS A 648 2.73 -36.43 -11.88
N GLU A 649 1.90 -37.28 -11.27
CA GLU A 649 0.50 -37.45 -11.63
C GLU A 649 -0.34 -36.28 -11.16
N LYS A 650 -0.10 -35.75 -9.97
CA LYS A 650 -0.71 -34.49 -9.47
C LYS A 650 -0.44 -33.32 -10.42
N ALA A 651 0.79 -33.16 -10.87
CA ALA A 651 1.14 -32.09 -11.84
C ALA A 651 0.44 -32.25 -13.19
N LYS A 652 0.21 -33.49 -13.66
CA LYS A 652 -0.54 -33.75 -14.89
C LYS A 652 -2.05 -33.49 -14.68
N LEU A 653 -2.60 -33.89 -13.54
CA LEU A 653 -3.97 -33.66 -13.18
C LEU A 653 -4.27 -32.16 -13.06
N LEU A 654 -3.38 -31.40 -12.44
CA LEU A 654 -3.48 -29.96 -12.30
C LEU A 654 -3.58 -29.26 -13.67
N LYS A 655 -2.71 -29.62 -14.63
CA LYS A 655 -2.79 -29.11 -15.99
C LYS A 655 -4.11 -29.50 -16.71
N HIS A 656 -4.60 -30.69 -16.45
CA HIS A 656 -5.88 -31.14 -17.01
C HIS A 656 -7.07 -30.37 -16.46
N LEU A 657 -7.12 -30.15 -15.14
CA LEU A 657 -8.16 -29.35 -14.49
C LEU A 657 -8.12 -27.87 -14.89
N GLN A 658 -6.93 -27.29 -15.05
CA GLN A 658 -6.79 -25.93 -15.57
C GLN A 658 -7.36 -25.79 -17.00
N LYS A 659 -7.14 -26.81 -17.83
CA LYS A 659 -7.73 -26.84 -19.19
C LYS A 659 -9.26 -26.94 -19.15
N LEU A 660 -9.81 -27.82 -18.29
CA LEU A 660 -11.27 -27.96 -18.12
C LEU A 660 -11.89 -26.67 -17.56
N MET A 661 -11.29 -26.07 -16.56
CA MET A 661 -11.75 -24.79 -15.98
C MET A 661 -11.86 -23.71 -17.07
N ARG A 662 -10.83 -23.56 -17.91
CA ARG A 662 -10.85 -22.58 -19.03
C ARG A 662 -11.92 -22.91 -20.06
N GLN A 663 -12.12 -24.20 -20.38
CA GLN A 663 -13.16 -24.63 -21.32
C GLN A 663 -14.56 -24.36 -20.80
N SER A 664 -14.83 -24.64 -19.52
CA SER A 664 -16.12 -24.35 -18.88
C SER A 664 -16.36 -22.84 -18.79
N ALA A 665 -15.35 -22.05 -18.45
CA ALA A 665 -15.45 -20.58 -18.46
C ALA A 665 -15.77 -20.03 -19.86
N THR A 666 -15.16 -20.56 -20.92
CA THR A 666 -15.43 -20.16 -22.32
C THR A 666 -16.85 -20.53 -22.77
N ARG A 667 -17.45 -21.57 -22.18
CA ARG A 667 -18.83 -22.02 -22.45
C ARG A 667 -19.86 -21.36 -21.54
N THR A 668 -19.46 -20.39 -20.72
CA THR A 668 -20.32 -19.72 -19.71
C THR A 668 -20.86 -20.63 -18.60
N GLU A 669 -20.25 -21.80 -18.40
CA GLU A 669 -20.57 -22.76 -17.34
C GLU A 669 -19.81 -22.38 -16.07
N TYR A 670 -20.14 -21.25 -15.46
CA TYR A 670 -19.36 -20.65 -14.36
C TYR A 670 -19.36 -21.47 -13.08
N GLU A 671 -20.46 -22.15 -12.76
CA GLU A 671 -20.53 -23.06 -11.59
C GLU A 671 -19.55 -24.21 -11.73
N GLN A 672 -19.48 -24.82 -12.91
CA GLN A 672 -18.55 -25.90 -13.20
C GLN A 672 -17.08 -25.42 -13.22
N ALA A 673 -16.84 -24.22 -13.74
CA ALA A 673 -15.50 -23.60 -13.69
C ALA A 673 -15.05 -23.32 -12.26
N ALA A 674 -15.97 -22.92 -11.35
CA ALA A 674 -15.70 -22.73 -9.93
C ALA A 674 -15.32 -24.04 -9.22
N VAL A 675 -16.03 -25.14 -9.50
CA VAL A 675 -15.70 -26.47 -8.96
C VAL A 675 -14.29 -26.91 -9.38
N TYR A 676 -13.90 -26.68 -10.63
CA TYR A 676 -12.54 -27.01 -11.09
C TYR A 676 -11.48 -26.09 -10.44
N ARG A 677 -11.78 -24.82 -10.20
CA ARG A 677 -10.91 -23.89 -9.47
C ARG A 677 -10.65 -24.37 -8.05
N ASP A 678 -11.72 -24.75 -7.34
CA ASP A 678 -11.64 -25.19 -5.95
C ASP A 678 -10.85 -26.52 -5.84
N ALA A 679 -11.04 -27.44 -6.80
CA ALA A 679 -10.25 -28.65 -6.91
C ALA A 679 -8.76 -28.40 -7.21
N ILE A 680 -8.44 -27.41 -8.04
CA ILE A 680 -7.05 -26.97 -8.29
C ILE A 680 -6.43 -26.42 -7.00
N GLN A 681 -7.17 -25.64 -6.25
CA GLN A 681 -6.71 -25.02 -5.01
C GLN A 681 -6.43 -26.08 -3.94
N SER A 682 -7.28 -27.11 -3.82
CA SER A 682 -7.07 -28.22 -2.89
C SER A 682 -5.89 -29.14 -3.26
N LEU A 683 -5.51 -29.21 -4.54
CA LEU A 683 -4.32 -29.96 -4.99
C LEU A 683 -3.00 -29.20 -4.77
N MET A 684 -3.07 -27.88 -4.59
CA MET A 684 -1.90 -27.02 -4.38
C MET A 684 -1.58 -26.80 -2.90
N CYS A 685 -2.54 -27.08 -2.02
CA CYS A 685 -2.36 -27.16 -0.57
C CYS A 685 -1.86 -28.57 -0.18
#